data_1259aac2e552b4263808479f8be38a49
#
_entry.id   1259aac2e552b4263808479f8be38a49
#
_cell.length_a   1.000
_cell.length_b   1.000
_cell.length_c   1.000
_cell.angle_alpha   90.00
_cell.angle_beta   90.00
_cell.angle_gamma   90.00
#
_symmetry.space_group_name_H-M   'P 1'
#
loop_
_entity.id
_entity.type
_entity.pdbx_description
1 polymer ?
#
loop_
_entity_poly.entity_id
_entity_poly.type
_entity_poly.pdbx_seq_one_letter_code
_entity_poly.pdbx_strand_id
1 'polypeptide(L)'
;MAAKAKKEYGNESISTLKGADRVRKRPGVIFGSDGLEGCEHSVFEILSNAIDEARQGYGKKIITTRYADGSVEVQDFGRGCPVDYNPKEQRYNWELVFCELYAGGKYDGTGDGNYEYALGLNGLGSCATQYSSEYMDVEVLRDGKRYNLHFEKGENIGGLKAEPYTGRQTGTRIRWKPDLEVFTDIAIPREYYTDVLKRQAVVNPGVEFLLRDQQEKGFAEETFCYQNGIRDYCEELAGENPLTPVQYWTGERTGRDREDKEDYRVKLGVALCFSNRVNITEYYHNSSFLEHGGSPERAVKVALVNQIDAWLKNNNKYLKNESKISFQDVQDCLVLVSSSFSTQTSYENQTKKSITNQFIYECMTEFLKHQMEVYFIENPDDAAKIGEQVLINKRSRENAEKTRLNLKKKLAGSIDLANRVEKFVDCRSRDTSRREIYIVEGDSALGSCKMGRDSEYQAIMPVRGKILNCLKADYVRIFKSDIITDVLKVLGCGVEVSAKTNKELNSFSLENLRWNKIVICTDADVDGFQIRTLILTMLYRLTPTLINEGYVYIAESPLYEITAKNDTYFAYSDAEKAKICRDLDAAKTKYSLQRSKGLGENEAEMMWLTTMNPETRRLIRVTPADVEETARMFDLLLGDNLQGRKDYIAENGSMYLELADIS
;
A
#
# COMPACT_ATOMS: atom_id res chain seq x y z
N MET A 1 35.91 28.57 17.09
CA MET A 1 35.27 27.97 15.90
C MET A 1 35.34 29.01 14.78
N ALA A 2 36.20 28.77 13.78
CA ALA A 2 36.35 29.68 12.65
C ALA A 2 35.14 29.58 11.73
N ALA A 3 34.46 30.70 11.46
CA ALA A 3 33.38 30.77 10.53
C ALA A 3 33.84 30.38 9.13
N LYS A 4 33.26 29.33 8.53
CA LYS A 4 33.46 29.01 7.11
C LYS A 4 33.00 30.21 6.28
N ALA A 5 33.89 30.85 5.58
CA ALA A 5 33.58 31.90 4.62
C ALA A 5 32.52 31.35 3.62
N LYS A 6 31.42 32.05 3.45
CA LYS A 6 30.46 31.78 2.38
C LYS A 6 31.18 31.93 1.06
N LYS A 7 31.31 30.83 0.29
CA LYS A 7 31.77 30.91 -1.11
C LYS A 7 30.75 31.76 -1.88
N GLU A 8 31.23 32.85 -2.45
CA GLU A 8 30.42 33.70 -3.32
C GLU A 8 30.00 32.94 -4.57
N TYR A 9 28.74 33.03 -4.97
CA TYR A 9 28.20 32.38 -6.17
C TYR A 9 28.62 33.22 -7.38
N GLY A 10 29.71 32.84 -8.02
CA GLY A 10 30.27 33.49 -9.20
C GLY A 10 30.44 32.52 -10.40
N ASN A 11 30.98 33.00 -11.50
CA ASN A 11 31.19 32.22 -12.74
C ASN A 11 31.94 30.90 -12.52
N GLU A 12 32.88 30.86 -11.56
CA GLU A 12 33.66 29.65 -11.20
C GLU A 12 32.88 28.65 -10.35
N SER A 13 31.69 28.99 -9.85
CA SER A 13 30.84 28.09 -9.06
C SER A 13 30.03 27.11 -9.90
N ILE A 14 29.96 27.32 -11.25
CA ILE A 14 29.29 26.46 -12.18
C ILE A 14 30.25 25.37 -12.65
N SER A 15 29.91 24.10 -12.36
CA SER A 15 30.69 22.92 -12.76
C SER A 15 29.79 21.85 -13.40
N THR A 16 30.35 21.12 -14.37
CA THR A 16 29.63 20.00 -15.01
C THR A 16 30.02 18.69 -14.31
N LEU A 17 29.01 17.88 -13.96
CA LEU A 17 29.23 16.52 -13.49
C LEU A 17 29.73 15.67 -14.68
N LYS A 18 30.75 14.84 -14.47
CA LYS A 18 31.35 13.97 -15.49
C LYS A 18 31.34 12.51 -15.03
N GLY A 19 31.35 11.58 -16.00
CA GLY A 19 31.40 10.15 -15.72
C GLY A 19 30.33 9.70 -14.74
N ALA A 20 30.72 8.86 -13.80
CA ALA A 20 29.85 8.27 -12.80
C ALA A 20 29.18 9.30 -11.87
N ASP A 21 29.82 10.47 -11.64
CA ASP A 21 29.25 11.54 -10.80
C ASP A 21 27.89 12.05 -11.28
N ARG A 22 27.58 11.92 -12.57
CA ARG A 22 26.27 12.27 -13.14
C ARG A 22 25.13 11.48 -12.53
N VAL A 23 25.37 10.23 -12.19
CA VAL A 23 24.40 9.33 -11.56
C VAL A 23 24.57 9.31 -10.05
N ARG A 24 25.80 9.10 -9.57
CA ARG A 24 26.12 8.93 -8.13
C ARG A 24 25.66 10.11 -7.27
N LYS A 25 25.76 11.34 -7.78
CA LYS A 25 25.31 12.55 -7.06
C LYS A 25 23.85 12.92 -7.28
N ARG A 26 23.18 12.31 -8.25
CA ARG A 26 21.79 12.62 -8.62
C ARG A 26 21.02 11.36 -9.08
N PRO A 27 21.00 10.27 -8.32
CA PRO A 27 20.33 9.01 -8.72
C PRO A 27 18.84 9.20 -9.00
N GLY A 28 18.16 10.05 -8.22
CA GLY A 28 16.74 10.31 -8.38
C GLY A 28 16.32 10.91 -9.73
N VAL A 29 17.25 11.54 -10.48
CA VAL A 29 16.97 12.04 -11.83
C VAL A 29 16.76 10.90 -12.83
N ILE A 30 17.49 9.78 -12.65
CA ILE A 30 17.43 8.64 -13.57
C ILE A 30 16.51 7.54 -13.04
N PHE A 31 16.63 7.20 -11.76
CA PHE A 31 15.87 6.11 -11.15
C PHE A 31 14.56 6.56 -10.48
N GLY A 32 14.27 7.87 -10.47
CA GLY A 32 13.07 8.44 -9.86
C GLY A 32 13.18 8.65 -8.33
N SER A 33 14.11 7.97 -7.66
CA SER A 33 14.35 8.05 -6.21
C SER A 33 15.83 7.75 -5.90
N ASP A 34 16.31 8.18 -4.76
CA ASP A 34 17.59 7.78 -4.16
C ASP A 34 17.40 6.75 -3.03
N GLY A 35 16.16 6.34 -2.77
CA GLY A 35 15.78 5.30 -1.82
C GLY A 35 15.69 3.91 -2.44
N LEU A 36 15.01 3.02 -1.72
CA LEU A 36 14.77 1.63 -2.12
C LEU A 36 14.15 1.51 -3.51
N GLU A 37 13.12 2.33 -3.83
CA GLU A 37 12.47 2.32 -5.15
C GLU A 37 13.44 2.62 -6.30
N GLY A 38 14.41 3.52 -6.09
CA GLY A 38 15.44 3.81 -7.09
C GLY A 38 16.41 2.63 -7.26
N CYS A 39 16.75 1.96 -6.17
CA CYS A 39 17.54 0.73 -6.19
C CYS A 39 16.82 -0.41 -6.93
N GLU A 40 15.54 -0.61 -6.67
CA GLU A 40 14.65 -1.55 -7.36
C GLU A 40 14.58 -1.26 -8.87
N HIS A 41 14.47 0.03 -9.24
CA HIS A 41 14.46 0.42 -10.65
C HIS A 41 15.75 0.04 -11.38
N SER A 42 16.91 0.07 -10.70
CA SER A 42 18.18 -0.37 -11.29
C SER A 42 18.18 -1.85 -11.70
N VAL A 43 17.45 -2.70 -10.94
CA VAL A 43 17.26 -4.12 -11.30
C VAL A 43 16.43 -4.25 -12.58
N PHE A 44 15.34 -3.47 -12.66
CA PHE A 44 14.47 -3.49 -13.84
C PHE A 44 15.20 -3.02 -15.12
N GLU A 45 16.11 -2.06 -15.02
CA GLU A 45 16.91 -1.57 -16.15
C GLU A 45 17.80 -2.66 -16.76
N ILE A 46 18.43 -3.51 -15.95
CA ILE A 46 19.21 -4.64 -16.46
C ILE A 46 18.30 -5.75 -16.98
N LEU A 47 17.21 -6.07 -16.25
CA LEU A 47 16.24 -7.08 -16.66
C LEU A 47 15.59 -6.72 -18.01
N SER A 48 15.30 -5.45 -18.25
CA SER A 48 14.68 -4.98 -19.48
C SER A 48 15.49 -5.29 -20.73
N ASN A 49 16.81 -5.28 -20.65
CA ASN A 49 17.69 -5.65 -21.76
C ASN A 49 17.61 -7.13 -22.08
N ALA A 50 17.55 -8.00 -21.07
CA ALA A 50 17.36 -9.45 -21.25
C ALA A 50 15.97 -9.75 -21.85
N ILE A 51 14.93 -9.02 -21.42
CA ILE A 51 13.57 -9.15 -21.98
C ILE A 51 13.54 -8.73 -23.44
N ASP A 52 14.21 -7.64 -23.81
CA ASP A 52 14.27 -7.18 -25.20
C ASP A 52 14.89 -8.24 -26.12
N GLU A 53 15.95 -8.94 -25.70
CA GLU A 53 16.54 -10.04 -26.46
C GLU A 53 15.55 -11.23 -26.61
N ALA A 54 14.89 -11.63 -25.52
CA ALA A 54 13.91 -12.70 -25.54
C ALA A 54 12.72 -12.40 -26.46
N ARG A 55 12.25 -11.14 -26.49
CA ARG A 55 11.16 -10.68 -27.37
C ARG A 55 11.54 -10.67 -28.84
N GLN A 56 12.81 -10.50 -29.17
CA GLN A 56 13.33 -10.66 -30.52
C GLN A 56 13.48 -12.14 -30.94
N GLY A 57 13.09 -13.06 -30.07
CA GLY A 57 13.18 -14.49 -30.31
C GLY A 57 14.54 -15.12 -29.99
N TYR A 58 15.45 -14.35 -29.36
CA TYR A 58 16.76 -14.81 -28.95
C TYR A 58 16.77 -15.19 -27.47
N GLY A 59 16.70 -16.50 -27.22
CA GLY A 59 16.54 -17.05 -25.87
C GLY A 59 15.08 -17.03 -25.40
N LYS A 60 14.75 -17.97 -24.53
CA LYS A 60 13.40 -18.09 -23.93
C LYS A 60 13.46 -18.21 -22.42
N LYS A 61 14.64 -18.01 -21.85
CA LYS A 61 14.86 -18.12 -20.41
C LYS A 61 15.67 -16.92 -19.91
N ILE A 62 15.25 -16.34 -18.80
CA ILE A 62 15.96 -15.29 -18.08
C ILE A 62 16.09 -15.74 -16.62
N ILE A 63 17.29 -15.68 -16.09
CA ILE A 63 17.58 -16.04 -14.70
C ILE A 63 17.93 -14.77 -13.94
N THR A 64 17.21 -14.51 -12.87
CA THR A 64 17.53 -13.46 -11.92
C THR A 64 17.95 -14.12 -10.61
N THR A 65 19.16 -13.83 -10.12
CA THR A 65 19.67 -14.37 -8.88
C THR A 65 19.85 -13.25 -7.85
N ARG A 66 19.23 -13.41 -6.69
CA ARG A 66 19.42 -12.59 -5.50
C ARG A 66 20.42 -13.27 -4.58
N TYR A 67 21.50 -12.58 -4.24
CA TYR A 67 22.53 -13.10 -3.36
C TYR A 67 22.38 -12.56 -1.93
N ALA A 68 22.85 -13.32 -0.95
CA ALA A 68 22.79 -12.95 0.46
C ALA A 68 23.63 -11.70 0.82
N ASP A 69 24.65 -11.38 -0.01
CA ASP A 69 25.48 -10.19 0.14
C ASP A 69 24.84 -8.89 -0.41
N GLY A 70 23.59 -8.99 -0.88
CA GLY A 70 22.85 -7.88 -1.49
C GLY A 70 23.20 -7.65 -2.96
N SER A 71 24.06 -8.47 -3.58
CA SER A 71 24.28 -8.40 -5.03
C SER A 71 23.16 -9.09 -5.78
N VAL A 72 22.96 -8.65 -7.03
CA VAL A 72 21.94 -9.17 -7.95
C VAL A 72 22.62 -9.61 -9.23
N GLU A 73 22.13 -10.68 -9.85
CA GLU A 73 22.61 -11.15 -11.15
C GLU A 73 21.43 -11.36 -12.09
N VAL A 74 21.55 -10.91 -13.32
CA VAL A 74 20.63 -11.22 -14.41
C VAL A 74 21.40 -11.89 -15.52
N GLN A 75 20.90 -13.04 -15.98
CA GLN A 75 21.46 -13.81 -17.08
C GLN A 75 20.40 -14.05 -18.15
N ASP A 76 20.68 -13.69 -19.38
CA ASP A 76 19.93 -14.07 -20.56
C ASP A 76 20.66 -15.12 -21.41
N PHE A 77 19.95 -15.71 -22.37
CA PHE A 77 20.46 -16.66 -23.34
C PHE A 77 20.23 -16.15 -24.76
N GLY A 78 20.34 -14.82 -24.92
CA GLY A 78 20.22 -14.13 -26.19
C GLY A 78 21.49 -14.19 -27.04
N ARG A 79 21.67 -13.22 -27.91
CA ARG A 79 22.84 -13.14 -28.80
C ARG A 79 24.13 -12.71 -28.08
N GLY A 80 24.02 -12.19 -26.88
CA GLY A 80 25.09 -11.51 -26.15
C GLY A 80 25.24 -10.04 -26.55
N CYS A 81 25.45 -9.18 -25.58
CA CYS A 81 25.66 -7.75 -25.81
C CYS A 81 26.89 -7.50 -26.69
N PRO A 82 26.81 -6.67 -27.74
CA PRO A 82 28.00 -6.32 -28.51
C PRO A 82 28.94 -5.49 -27.63
N VAL A 83 30.20 -5.94 -27.50
CA VAL A 83 31.22 -5.29 -26.65
C VAL A 83 32.48 -4.94 -27.42
N ASP A 84 32.65 -5.46 -28.66
CA ASP A 84 33.80 -5.24 -29.50
C ASP A 84 33.92 -3.80 -30.02
N TYR A 85 35.02 -3.52 -30.75
CA TYR A 85 35.34 -2.24 -31.31
C TYR A 85 34.30 -1.80 -32.36
N ASN A 86 33.78 -0.58 -32.20
CA ASN A 86 32.86 0.07 -33.14
C ASN A 86 33.60 1.01 -34.09
N PRO A 87 33.71 0.67 -35.37
CA PRO A 87 34.42 1.52 -36.32
C PRO A 87 33.77 2.88 -36.56
N LYS A 88 32.43 3.01 -36.41
CA LYS A 88 31.72 4.27 -36.57
C LYS A 88 32.00 5.25 -35.44
N GLU A 89 31.98 4.75 -34.22
CA GLU A 89 32.20 5.55 -33.03
C GLU A 89 33.68 5.66 -32.62
N GLN A 90 34.58 4.91 -33.28
CA GLN A 90 36.04 4.82 -33.04
C GLN A 90 36.39 4.48 -31.58
N ARG A 91 35.56 3.67 -30.95
CA ARG A 91 35.72 3.19 -29.55
C ARG A 91 35.05 1.83 -29.39
N TYR A 92 35.24 1.18 -28.25
CA TYR A 92 34.59 -0.08 -27.99
C TYR A 92 33.12 0.08 -27.62
N ASN A 93 32.26 -0.83 -28.05
CA ASN A 93 30.84 -0.83 -27.71
C ASN A 93 30.58 -0.95 -26.21
N TRP A 94 31.44 -1.67 -25.45
CA TRP A 94 31.28 -1.72 -24.00
C TRP A 94 31.42 -0.36 -23.34
N GLU A 95 32.27 0.54 -23.86
CA GLU A 95 32.39 1.91 -23.34
C GLU A 95 31.10 2.70 -23.59
N LEU A 96 30.46 2.47 -24.76
CA LEU A 96 29.19 3.10 -25.09
C LEU A 96 28.07 2.58 -24.19
N VAL A 97 27.97 1.24 -24.02
CA VAL A 97 26.86 0.61 -23.29
C VAL A 97 26.96 0.84 -21.76
N PHE A 98 28.17 0.78 -21.20
CA PHE A 98 28.35 0.80 -19.74
C PHE A 98 28.95 2.10 -19.18
N CYS A 99 29.54 2.96 -20.03
CA CYS A 99 30.20 4.19 -19.56
C CYS A 99 29.68 5.48 -20.19
N GLU A 100 28.70 5.40 -21.12
CA GLU A 100 28.12 6.58 -21.75
C GLU A 100 26.62 6.61 -21.56
N LEU A 101 26.09 7.72 -21.01
CA LEU A 101 24.66 7.95 -20.93
C LEU A 101 24.12 8.38 -22.29
N TYR A 102 22.91 7.95 -22.63
CA TYR A 102 22.30 8.20 -23.94
C TYR A 102 23.05 7.54 -25.11
N ALA A 103 23.71 6.41 -24.86
CA ALA A 103 24.30 5.57 -25.89
C ALA A 103 23.58 4.23 -25.99
N GLY A 104 23.20 3.81 -27.18
CA GLY A 104 22.49 2.54 -27.38
C GLY A 104 22.17 2.30 -28.86
N GLY A 105 21.91 1.03 -29.19
CA GLY A 105 21.58 0.60 -30.56
C GLY A 105 20.08 0.46 -30.83
N LYS A 106 19.21 1.00 -29.98
CA LYS A 106 17.75 0.82 -30.05
C LYS A 106 17.00 2.12 -30.41
N TYR A 107 17.71 3.18 -30.83
CA TYR A 107 17.12 4.51 -31.10
C TYR A 107 16.31 4.59 -32.38
N ASP A 108 16.71 3.85 -33.42
CA ASP A 108 16.09 3.92 -34.72
C ASP A 108 14.99 2.85 -34.88
N GLY A 109 13.77 3.16 -34.38
CA GLY A 109 12.57 2.32 -34.60
C GLY A 109 12.14 2.22 -36.08
N THR A 110 12.90 2.80 -37.04
CA THR A 110 12.53 2.90 -38.44
C THR A 110 13.38 2.02 -39.39
N GLY A 111 14.42 1.33 -38.92
CA GLY A 111 15.29 0.50 -39.72
C GLY A 111 15.24 -0.99 -39.36
N ASP A 112 14.89 -1.84 -40.29
CA ASP A 112 15.01 -3.32 -40.26
C ASP A 112 14.22 -4.14 -39.21
N GLY A 113 13.20 -3.60 -38.57
CA GLY A 113 12.26 -4.37 -37.74
C GLY A 113 12.84 -4.93 -36.42
N ASN A 114 14.09 -4.62 -36.10
CA ASN A 114 14.74 -5.01 -34.85
C ASN A 114 14.41 -4.00 -33.75
N TYR A 115 13.90 -4.49 -32.60
CA TYR A 115 13.58 -3.69 -31.40
C TYR A 115 12.41 -2.70 -31.52
N GLU A 116 11.43 -2.98 -32.37
CA GLU A 116 10.27 -2.11 -32.63
C GLU A 116 9.52 -1.66 -31.34
N TYR A 117 9.55 -2.47 -30.28
CA TYR A 117 8.85 -2.22 -29.00
C TYR A 117 9.78 -2.41 -27.79
N ALA A 118 11.05 -1.97 -27.91
CA ALA A 118 12.03 -2.17 -26.86
C ALA A 118 11.67 -1.44 -25.55
N LEU A 119 12.05 -2.03 -24.41
CA LEU A 119 11.95 -1.42 -23.08
C LEU A 119 13.08 -0.42 -22.84
N GLY A 120 14.28 -0.76 -23.25
CA GLY A 120 15.51 0.02 -23.06
C GLY A 120 15.76 1.08 -24.14
N LEU A 121 14.79 1.97 -24.36
CA LEU A 121 14.85 2.98 -25.45
C LEU A 121 15.82 4.14 -25.19
N ASN A 122 16.11 4.50 -23.93
CA ASN A 122 16.80 5.73 -23.60
C ASN A 122 18.34 5.60 -23.57
N GLY A 123 18.90 4.39 -23.69
CA GLY A 123 20.34 4.17 -23.60
C GLY A 123 20.95 4.61 -22.26
N LEU A 124 20.19 4.46 -21.17
CA LEU A 124 20.59 4.91 -19.84
C LEU A 124 20.84 3.74 -18.89
N GLY A 125 20.04 2.68 -18.97
CA GLY A 125 19.90 1.69 -17.92
C GLY A 125 21.17 0.97 -17.51
N SER A 126 21.91 0.38 -18.45
CA SER A 126 23.14 -0.36 -18.15
C SER A 126 24.23 0.55 -17.57
N CYS A 127 24.43 1.74 -18.17
CA CYS A 127 25.40 2.72 -17.71
C CYS A 127 25.02 3.27 -16.33
N ALA A 128 23.75 3.64 -16.13
CA ALA A 128 23.31 4.18 -14.84
C ALA A 128 23.42 3.15 -13.72
N THR A 129 23.01 1.90 -13.96
CA THR A 129 23.15 0.81 -12.98
C THR A 129 24.61 0.54 -12.66
N GLN A 130 25.51 0.54 -13.67
CA GLN A 130 26.94 0.38 -13.48
C GLN A 130 27.50 1.52 -12.61
N TYR A 131 27.15 2.78 -12.90
CA TYR A 131 27.60 3.94 -12.14
C TYR A 131 27.08 3.99 -10.71
N SER A 132 25.93 3.41 -10.42
CA SER A 132 25.30 3.37 -9.10
C SER A 132 25.68 2.14 -8.27
N SER A 133 26.59 1.31 -8.78
CA SER A 133 26.99 0.07 -8.13
C SER A 133 28.33 0.21 -7.39
N GLU A 134 28.48 -0.57 -6.32
CA GLU A 134 29.75 -0.79 -5.64
C GLU A 134 30.72 -1.51 -6.59
N TYR A 135 30.22 -2.57 -7.24
CA TYR A 135 30.90 -3.24 -8.36
C TYR A 135 29.89 -3.77 -9.38
N MET A 136 30.37 -4.00 -10.61
CA MET A 136 29.63 -4.72 -11.65
C MET A 136 30.57 -5.63 -12.43
N ASP A 137 30.17 -6.90 -12.55
CA ASP A 137 30.79 -7.91 -13.39
C ASP A 137 29.89 -8.20 -14.60
N VAL A 138 30.47 -8.15 -15.80
CA VAL A 138 29.76 -8.45 -17.05
C VAL A 138 30.48 -9.60 -17.75
N GLU A 139 29.75 -10.68 -18.03
CA GLU A 139 30.20 -11.76 -18.90
C GLU A 139 29.32 -11.79 -20.14
N VAL A 140 29.96 -11.83 -21.31
CA VAL A 140 29.25 -11.96 -22.59
C VAL A 140 29.79 -13.15 -23.34
N LEU A 141 28.88 -14.03 -23.78
CA LEU A 141 29.19 -15.15 -24.65
C LEU A 141 28.65 -14.84 -26.05
N ARG A 142 29.58 -14.53 -26.98
CA ARG A 142 29.23 -14.10 -28.33
C ARG A 142 30.33 -14.46 -29.33
N ASP A 143 29.96 -14.84 -30.52
CA ASP A 143 30.86 -15.07 -31.68
C ASP A 143 32.05 -16.01 -31.35
N GLY A 144 31.81 -17.06 -30.55
CA GLY A 144 32.82 -18.05 -30.14
C GLY A 144 33.85 -17.51 -29.13
N LYS A 145 33.53 -16.42 -28.47
CA LYS A 145 34.36 -15.81 -27.43
C LYS A 145 33.58 -15.60 -26.14
N ARG A 146 34.32 -15.61 -25.03
CA ARG A 146 33.87 -15.13 -23.72
C ARG A 146 34.56 -13.79 -23.46
N TYR A 147 33.75 -12.79 -23.21
CA TYR A 147 34.21 -11.47 -22.84
C TYR A 147 33.89 -11.21 -21.38
N ASN A 148 34.83 -10.60 -20.65
CA ASN A 148 34.65 -10.23 -19.26
C ASN A 148 35.06 -8.77 -19.04
N LEU A 149 34.22 -8.06 -18.28
CA LEU A 149 34.47 -6.71 -17.81
C LEU A 149 34.22 -6.65 -16.31
N HIS A 150 35.01 -5.85 -15.61
CA HIS A 150 34.84 -5.56 -14.21
C HIS A 150 34.85 -4.04 -13.98
N PHE A 151 33.91 -3.57 -13.18
CA PHE A 151 33.77 -2.17 -12.81
C PHE A 151 33.68 -2.04 -11.29
N GLU A 152 34.33 -1.01 -10.76
CA GLU A 152 34.24 -0.60 -9.36
C GLU A 152 33.85 0.88 -9.29
N LYS A 153 32.74 1.20 -8.59
CA LYS A 153 32.23 2.57 -8.38
C LYS A 153 32.21 3.46 -9.65
N GLY A 154 31.89 2.88 -10.78
CA GLY A 154 31.80 3.59 -12.05
C GLY A 154 33.05 3.53 -12.95
N GLU A 155 34.16 3.01 -12.45
CA GLU A 155 35.41 2.92 -13.20
C GLU A 155 35.66 1.48 -13.69
N ASN A 156 36.11 1.35 -14.93
CA ASN A 156 36.48 0.03 -15.48
C ASN A 156 37.88 -0.39 -14.95
N ILE A 157 37.95 -1.59 -14.41
CA ILE A 157 39.16 -2.18 -13.87
C ILE A 157 39.68 -3.29 -14.77
N GLY A 158 40.80 -3.09 -15.40
CA GLY A 158 41.53 -4.09 -16.19
C GLY A 158 41.11 -4.23 -17.65
N GLY A 159 40.20 -3.41 -18.15
CA GLY A 159 39.77 -3.38 -19.54
C GLY A 159 38.93 -4.61 -19.96
N LEU A 160 38.63 -4.70 -21.25
CA LEU A 160 37.93 -5.85 -21.83
C LEU A 160 38.88 -7.06 -21.93
N LYS A 161 38.52 -8.16 -21.30
CA LYS A 161 39.21 -9.45 -21.46
C LYS A 161 38.41 -10.35 -22.39
N ALA A 162 39.06 -10.92 -23.39
CA ALA A 162 38.45 -11.80 -24.37
C ALA A 162 39.20 -13.14 -24.43
N GLU A 163 38.46 -14.23 -24.32
CA GLU A 163 38.98 -15.61 -24.38
C GLU A 163 38.18 -16.44 -25.38
N PRO A 164 38.78 -17.40 -26.08
CA PRO A 164 38.07 -18.34 -26.92
C PRO A 164 37.02 -19.12 -26.09
N TYR A 165 35.83 -19.30 -26.63
CA TYR A 165 34.76 -20.06 -26.02
C TYR A 165 34.24 -21.14 -26.98
N THR A 166 34.37 -22.39 -26.61
CA THR A 166 34.02 -23.56 -27.45
C THR A 166 32.59 -24.04 -27.22
N GLY A 167 31.87 -23.50 -26.23
CA GLY A 167 30.46 -23.80 -25.95
C GLY A 167 29.53 -23.23 -27.04
N ARG A 168 28.32 -23.78 -27.10
CA ARG A 168 27.27 -23.33 -28.02
C ARG A 168 26.36 -22.26 -27.45
N GLN A 169 26.46 -22.00 -26.15
CA GLN A 169 25.63 -21.03 -25.46
C GLN A 169 26.08 -19.61 -25.84
N THR A 170 25.11 -18.73 -26.06
CA THR A 170 25.31 -17.29 -26.16
C THR A 170 24.48 -16.57 -25.10
N GLY A 171 24.75 -15.31 -24.84
CA GLY A 171 23.98 -14.50 -23.90
C GLY A 171 24.84 -13.52 -23.12
N THR A 172 24.19 -12.77 -22.25
CA THR A 172 24.84 -11.82 -21.36
C THR A 172 24.49 -12.16 -19.91
N ARG A 173 25.48 -12.10 -19.03
CA ARG A 173 25.33 -12.23 -17.59
C ARG A 173 25.92 -11.02 -16.91
N ILE A 174 25.13 -10.31 -16.11
CA ILE A 174 25.54 -9.13 -15.39
C ILE A 174 25.25 -9.37 -13.91
N ARG A 175 26.30 -9.27 -13.08
CA ARG A 175 26.18 -9.28 -11.64
C ARG A 175 26.66 -7.95 -11.08
N TRP A 176 25.89 -7.35 -10.22
CA TRP A 176 26.25 -6.07 -9.58
C TRP A 176 25.78 -6.03 -8.13
N LYS A 177 26.38 -5.14 -7.39
CA LYS A 177 25.93 -4.81 -6.03
C LYS A 177 25.62 -3.32 -5.98
N PRO A 178 24.39 -2.92 -5.70
CA PRO A 178 24.03 -1.52 -5.50
C PRO A 178 24.86 -0.88 -4.39
N ASP A 179 25.20 0.41 -4.53
CA ASP A 179 26.08 1.11 -3.62
C ASP A 179 25.30 1.98 -2.62
N LEU A 180 25.54 1.77 -1.31
CA LEU A 180 25.00 2.60 -0.22
C LEU A 180 25.50 4.05 -0.22
N GLU A 181 26.56 4.37 -0.97
CA GLU A 181 26.96 5.75 -1.21
C GLU A 181 26.06 6.47 -2.21
N VAL A 182 25.22 5.72 -2.95
CA VAL A 182 24.32 6.23 -3.99
C VAL A 182 22.86 6.11 -3.55
N PHE A 183 22.47 4.95 -3.06
CA PHE A 183 21.13 4.68 -2.56
C PHE A 183 21.11 4.68 -1.03
N THR A 184 20.06 5.24 -0.46
CA THR A 184 19.88 5.28 1.01
C THR A 184 19.46 3.92 1.58
N ASP A 185 18.89 3.05 0.73
CA ASP A 185 18.53 1.68 1.05
C ASP A 185 18.76 0.78 -0.18
N ILE A 186 19.39 -0.38 0.03
CA ILE A 186 19.68 -1.39 -0.99
C ILE A 186 19.10 -2.76 -0.64
N ALA A 187 18.32 -2.86 0.45
CA ALA A 187 17.76 -4.11 0.94
C ALA A 187 16.50 -4.49 0.17
N ILE A 188 16.62 -4.74 -1.14
CA ILE A 188 15.49 -5.10 -2.00
C ILE A 188 14.84 -6.39 -1.47
N PRO A 189 13.54 -6.36 -1.11
CA PRO A 189 12.84 -7.54 -0.60
C PRO A 189 12.63 -8.59 -1.70
N ARG A 190 12.49 -9.87 -1.30
CA ARG A 190 12.26 -10.98 -2.24
C ARG A 190 10.96 -10.79 -3.03
N GLU A 191 9.95 -10.22 -2.39
CA GLU A 191 8.63 -9.94 -2.95
C GLU A 191 8.71 -9.06 -4.20
N TYR A 192 9.60 -8.07 -4.22
CA TYR A 192 9.84 -7.24 -5.41
C TYR A 192 10.23 -8.09 -6.62
N TYR A 193 11.19 -9.03 -6.44
CA TYR A 193 11.64 -9.88 -7.56
C TYR A 193 10.52 -10.80 -8.03
N THR A 194 9.77 -11.42 -7.12
CA THR A 194 8.62 -12.26 -7.44
C THR A 194 7.58 -11.49 -8.25
N ASP A 195 7.21 -10.30 -7.81
CA ASP A 195 6.21 -9.47 -8.46
C ASP A 195 6.66 -9.00 -9.85
N VAL A 196 7.89 -8.51 -9.97
CA VAL A 196 8.43 -8.03 -11.24
C VAL A 196 8.55 -9.18 -12.24
N LEU A 197 9.13 -10.32 -11.85
CA LEU A 197 9.31 -11.44 -12.76
C LEU A 197 7.99 -12.07 -13.16
N LYS A 198 7.02 -12.18 -12.24
CA LYS A 198 5.67 -12.64 -12.55
C LYS A 198 5.00 -11.71 -13.56
N ARG A 199 5.02 -10.39 -13.34
CA ARG A 199 4.47 -9.40 -14.27
C ARG A 199 5.13 -9.46 -15.64
N GLN A 200 6.45 -9.66 -15.70
CA GLN A 200 7.15 -9.80 -16.97
C GLN A 200 6.80 -11.11 -17.70
N ALA A 201 6.61 -12.21 -16.96
CA ALA A 201 6.16 -13.46 -17.56
C ALA A 201 4.76 -13.35 -18.19
N VAL A 202 3.87 -12.58 -17.56
CA VAL A 202 2.50 -12.34 -18.04
C VAL A 202 2.48 -11.65 -19.40
N VAL A 203 3.36 -10.66 -19.62
CA VAL A 203 3.34 -9.83 -20.85
C VAL A 203 4.36 -10.28 -21.92
N ASN A 204 5.15 -11.32 -21.62
CA ASN A 204 6.09 -11.93 -22.56
C ASN A 204 5.79 -13.45 -22.70
N PRO A 205 4.76 -13.81 -23.48
CA PRO A 205 4.29 -15.19 -23.60
C PRO A 205 5.40 -16.17 -23.95
N GLY A 206 5.48 -17.30 -23.22
CA GLY A 206 6.44 -18.38 -23.49
C GLY A 206 7.89 -18.08 -23.10
N VAL A 207 8.17 -16.93 -22.46
CA VAL A 207 9.46 -16.64 -21.83
C VAL A 207 9.43 -17.15 -20.39
N GLU A 208 10.44 -17.93 -20.02
CA GLU A 208 10.63 -18.47 -18.66
C GLU A 208 11.48 -17.49 -17.84
N PHE A 209 10.95 -17.03 -16.73
CA PHE A 209 11.66 -16.23 -15.74
C PHE A 209 11.92 -17.08 -14.50
N LEU A 210 13.19 -17.32 -14.19
CA LEU A 210 13.64 -18.08 -13.03
C LEU A 210 14.23 -17.14 -11.99
N LEU A 211 13.61 -17.08 -10.82
CA LEU A 211 14.18 -16.44 -9.63
C LEU A 211 15.01 -17.47 -8.87
N ARG A 212 16.25 -17.12 -8.56
CA ARG A 212 17.15 -17.87 -7.68
C ARG A 212 17.48 -17.00 -6.47
N ASP A 213 17.05 -17.42 -5.31
CA ASP A 213 17.27 -16.70 -4.05
C ASP A 213 18.24 -17.49 -3.18
N GLN A 214 19.39 -16.89 -2.88
CA GLN A 214 20.43 -17.56 -2.11
C GLN A 214 19.98 -17.77 -0.66
N GLN A 215 20.07 -19.03 -0.22
CA GLN A 215 19.80 -19.47 1.14
C GLN A 215 21.11 -19.86 1.83
N GLU A 216 21.06 -20.18 3.13
CA GLU A 216 22.23 -20.70 3.85
C GLU A 216 22.85 -21.93 3.16
N LYS A 217 22.02 -22.77 2.54
CA LYS A 217 22.45 -23.94 1.76
C LYS A 217 21.79 -23.94 0.39
N GLY A 218 22.51 -23.46 -0.64
CA GLY A 218 22.05 -23.48 -2.02
C GLY A 218 21.15 -22.31 -2.38
N PHE A 219 20.21 -22.55 -3.31
CA PHE A 219 19.29 -21.54 -3.82
C PHE A 219 17.86 -22.08 -3.76
N ALA A 220 16.94 -21.24 -3.31
CA ALA A 220 15.52 -21.45 -3.55
C ALA A 220 15.20 -20.96 -4.96
N GLU A 221 14.49 -21.78 -5.75
CA GLU A 221 14.17 -21.46 -7.14
C GLU A 221 12.66 -21.37 -7.32
N GLU A 222 12.22 -20.34 -8.04
CA GLU A 222 10.82 -20.12 -8.40
C GLU A 222 10.73 -19.70 -9.86
N THR A 223 9.83 -20.33 -10.61
CA THR A 223 9.73 -20.13 -12.06
C THR A 223 8.37 -19.53 -12.42
N PHE A 224 8.40 -18.50 -13.25
CA PHE A 224 7.21 -17.84 -13.80
C PHE A 224 7.22 -17.99 -15.32
N CYS A 225 6.14 -18.53 -15.87
CA CYS A 225 5.96 -18.68 -17.31
C CYS A 225 4.46 -18.81 -17.65
N TYR A 226 3.97 -17.94 -18.52
CA TYR A 226 2.61 -17.98 -19.04
C TYR A 226 2.67 -18.23 -20.57
N GLN A 227 2.24 -19.41 -21.02
CA GLN A 227 2.36 -19.80 -22.42
C GLN A 227 1.49 -18.93 -23.34
N ASN A 228 0.27 -18.57 -22.88
CA ASN A 228 -0.66 -17.69 -23.57
C ASN A 228 -0.71 -16.28 -22.97
N GLY A 229 0.31 -15.91 -22.17
CA GLY A 229 0.49 -14.58 -21.60
C GLY A 229 -0.67 -14.10 -20.74
N ILE A 230 -1.19 -12.91 -21.04
CA ILE A 230 -2.25 -12.27 -20.26
C ILE A 230 -3.54 -13.09 -20.19
N ARG A 231 -3.79 -14.02 -21.14
CA ARG A 231 -4.95 -14.91 -21.10
C ARG A 231 -4.85 -15.88 -19.93
N ASP A 232 -3.76 -16.64 -19.85
CA ASP A 232 -3.56 -17.62 -18.77
C ASP A 232 -3.55 -16.93 -17.41
N TYR A 233 -2.96 -15.74 -17.35
CA TYR A 233 -2.93 -14.94 -16.13
C TYR A 233 -4.32 -14.43 -15.72
N CYS A 234 -5.14 -13.99 -16.69
CA CYS A 234 -6.52 -13.59 -16.40
C CYS A 234 -7.35 -14.79 -15.91
N GLU A 235 -7.13 -15.99 -16.44
CA GLU A 235 -7.75 -17.24 -15.96
C GLU A 235 -7.32 -17.55 -14.52
N GLU A 236 -6.04 -17.39 -14.19
CA GLU A 236 -5.51 -17.53 -12.83
C GLU A 236 -6.16 -16.54 -11.85
N LEU A 237 -6.23 -15.25 -12.24
CA LEU A 237 -6.84 -14.21 -11.42
C LEU A 237 -8.33 -14.41 -11.19
N ALA A 238 -9.05 -14.86 -12.21
CA ALA A 238 -10.49 -15.13 -12.14
C ALA A 238 -10.83 -16.29 -11.19
N GLY A 239 -9.90 -17.24 -11.02
CA GLY A 239 -10.06 -18.41 -10.18
C GLY A 239 -11.14 -19.35 -10.66
N GLU A 240 -11.65 -20.16 -9.74
CA GLU A 240 -12.70 -21.12 -10.04
C GLU A 240 -14.07 -20.44 -10.16
N ASN A 241 -14.81 -20.78 -11.25
CA ASN A 241 -16.19 -20.34 -11.50
C ASN A 241 -16.40 -18.81 -11.60
N PRO A 242 -15.71 -18.11 -12.52
CA PRO A 242 -16.07 -16.75 -12.84
C PRO A 242 -17.49 -16.65 -13.39
N LEU A 243 -18.08 -15.46 -13.38
CA LEU A 243 -19.44 -15.22 -13.89
C LEU A 243 -19.54 -15.46 -15.41
N THR A 244 -18.46 -15.15 -16.13
CA THR A 244 -18.31 -15.40 -17.56
C THR A 244 -16.96 -16.02 -17.86
N PRO A 245 -16.81 -16.79 -18.97
CA PRO A 245 -15.50 -17.29 -19.39
C PRO A 245 -14.57 -16.15 -19.78
N VAL A 246 -13.24 -16.37 -19.65
CA VAL A 246 -12.25 -15.40 -20.06
C VAL A 246 -12.28 -15.22 -21.57
N GLN A 247 -12.47 -13.99 -21.99
CA GLN A 247 -12.33 -13.54 -23.38
C GLN A 247 -10.91 -13.02 -23.59
N TYR A 248 -10.35 -13.32 -24.75
CA TYR A 248 -9.04 -12.79 -25.15
C TYR A 248 -9.15 -12.20 -26.55
N TRP A 249 -8.90 -10.91 -26.66
CA TRP A 249 -9.00 -10.15 -27.91
C TRP A 249 -7.69 -9.50 -28.26
N THR A 250 -7.34 -9.52 -29.53
CA THR A 250 -6.17 -8.85 -30.07
C THR A 250 -6.53 -7.96 -31.25
N GLY A 251 -5.77 -6.91 -31.42
CA GLY A 251 -5.96 -5.98 -32.53
C GLY A 251 -4.70 -5.17 -32.82
N GLU A 252 -4.66 -4.63 -34.03
CA GLU A 252 -3.57 -3.74 -34.48
C GLU A 252 -4.16 -2.54 -35.18
N ARG A 253 -3.63 -1.35 -34.95
CA ARG A 253 -4.04 -0.09 -35.53
C ARG A 253 -2.82 0.77 -35.86
N THR A 254 -2.93 1.60 -36.87
CA THR A 254 -1.95 2.62 -37.23
C THR A 254 -2.60 3.98 -37.25
N GLY A 255 -1.96 4.97 -36.66
CA GLY A 255 -2.42 6.35 -36.59
C GLY A 255 -1.47 7.23 -35.79
N ARG A 256 -1.93 8.42 -35.43
CA ARG A 256 -1.10 9.45 -34.79
C ARG A 256 -1.83 10.16 -33.65
N ASP A 257 -1.08 10.72 -32.71
CA ASP A 257 -1.65 11.48 -31.58
C ASP A 257 -2.18 12.87 -31.99
N ARG A 258 -1.57 13.47 -33.03
CA ARG A 258 -1.96 14.78 -33.58
C ARG A 258 -1.65 14.82 -35.07
N GLU A 259 -2.33 15.70 -35.83
CA GLU A 259 -2.19 15.84 -37.29
C GLU A 259 -0.77 16.16 -37.78
N ASP A 260 0.02 16.83 -36.91
CA ASP A 260 1.41 17.22 -37.23
C ASP A 260 2.46 16.15 -36.88
N LYS A 261 2.04 14.99 -36.40
CA LYS A 261 2.92 13.87 -36.04
C LYS A 261 2.87 12.74 -37.06
N GLU A 262 3.91 11.94 -37.07
CA GLU A 262 3.98 10.73 -37.88
C GLU A 262 3.05 9.64 -37.33
N ASP A 263 2.56 8.80 -38.26
CA ASP A 263 1.78 7.63 -37.87
C ASP A 263 2.66 6.60 -37.18
N TYR A 264 2.10 5.98 -36.14
CA TYR A 264 2.75 4.87 -35.45
C TYR A 264 1.80 3.70 -35.26
N ARG A 265 2.37 2.52 -35.10
CA ARG A 265 1.63 1.28 -34.95
C ARG A 265 1.38 0.96 -33.45
N VAL A 266 0.15 0.54 -33.17
CA VAL A 266 -0.28 0.10 -31.84
C VAL A 266 -0.81 -1.32 -31.94
N LYS A 267 -0.26 -2.25 -31.15
CA LYS A 267 -0.81 -3.59 -30.93
C LYS A 267 -1.53 -3.63 -29.60
N LEU A 268 -2.70 -4.24 -29.58
CA LEU A 268 -3.56 -4.36 -28.42
C LEU A 268 -3.80 -5.83 -28.10
N GLY A 269 -3.69 -6.19 -26.84
CA GLY A 269 -4.14 -7.45 -26.30
C GLY A 269 -4.95 -7.17 -25.03
N VAL A 270 -6.15 -7.74 -24.92
CA VAL A 270 -6.99 -7.60 -23.73
C VAL A 270 -7.56 -8.97 -23.37
N ALA A 271 -7.34 -9.40 -22.16
CA ALA A 271 -7.99 -10.55 -21.55
C ALA A 271 -8.93 -10.06 -20.46
N LEU A 272 -10.17 -10.49 -20.48
CA LEU A 272 -11.14 -10.08 -19.46
C LEU A 272 -12.21 -11.15 -19.22
N CYS A 273 -12.73 -11.16 -18.01
CA CYS A 273 -13.97 -11.82 -17.65
C CYS A 273 -14.67 -11.03 -16.54
N PHE A 274 -15.86 -11.48 -16.17
CA PHE A 274 -16.59 -10.92 -15.06
C PHE A 274 -16.69 -11.94 -13.92
N SER A 275 -16.59 -11.45 -12.69
CA SER A 275 -16.64 -12.28 -11.47
C SER A 275 -17.39 -11.52 -10.37
N ASN A 276 -18.13 -12.24 -9.55
CA ASN A 276 -18.77 -11.67 -8.36
C ASN A 276 -17.93 -11.87 -7.07
N ARG A 277 -16.71 -12.41 -7.21
CA ARG A 277 -15.79 -12.71 -6.08
C ARG A 277 -14.50 -11.91 -6.13
N VAL A 278 -14.04 -11.61 -7.33
CA VAL A 278 -12.74 -10.95 -7.57
C VAL A 278 -12.93 -9.79 -8.54
N ASN A 279 -12.24 -8.69 -8.28
CA ASN A 279 -12.20 -7.52 -9.15
C ASN A 279 -10.77 -6.99 -9.23
N ILE A 280 -10.10 -7.29 -10.33
CA ILE A 280 -8.70 -6.91 -10.57
C ILE A 280 -8.60 -6.31 -11.97
N THR A 281 -7.97 -5.14 -12.08
CA THR A 281 -7.68 -4.51 -13.36
C THR A 281 -6.20 -4.15 -13.44
N GLU A 282 -5.50 -4.70 -14.43
CA GLU A 282 -4.08 -4.45 -14.66
C GLU A 282 -3.85 -3.96 -16.09
N TYR A 283 -2.96 -2.97 -16.21
CA TYR A 283 -2.63 -2.34 -17.49
C TYR A 283 -1.13 -2.40 -17.73
N TYR A 284 -0.75 -2.84 -18.93
CA TYR A 284 0.63 -2.93 -19.35
C TYR A 284 0.83 -2.20 -20.68
N HIS A 285 1.97 -1.55 -20.83
CA HIS A 285 2.37 -0.94 -22.09
C HIS A 285 3.87 -1.13 -22.33
N ASN A 286 4.23 -1.64 -23.52
CA ASN A 286 5.60 -2.04 -23.85
C ASN A 286 6.27 -2.84 -22.72
N SER A 287 5.55 -3.83 -22.17
CA SER A 287 5.90 -4.66 -21.01
C SER A 287 6.08 -3.93 -19.67
N SER A 288 5.89 -2.61 -19.60
CA SER A 288 5.86 -1.88 -18.33
C SER A 288 4.48 -1.97 -17.68
N PHE A 289 4.44 -2.25 -16.38
CA PHE A 289 3.21 -2.18 -15.59
C PHE A 289 2.83 -0.72 -15.34
N LEU A 290 1.62 -0.34 -15.70
CA LEU A 290 1.11 1.00 -15.55
C LEU A 290 0.36 1.13 -14.20
N GLU A 291 1.09 1.37 -13.14
CA GLU A 291 0.53 1.51 -11.78
C GLU A 291 -0.54 2.62 -11.70
N HIS A 292 -0.38 3.67 -12.49
CA HIS A 292 -1.30 4.81 -12.54
C HIS A 292 -2.17 4.82 -13.80
N GLY A 293 -2.23 3.69 -14.53
CA GLY A 293 -3.08 3.50 -15.71
C GLY A 293 -2.74 4.42 -16.87
N GLY A 294 -3.51 5.50 -17.04
CA GLY A 294 -3.34 6.44 -18.16
C GLY A 294 -4.29 6.16 -19.32
N SER A 295 -3.79 6.27 -20.57
CA SER A 295 -4.61 6.11 -21.78
C SER A 295 -5.35 4.77 -21.86
N PRO A 296 -4.74 3.60 -21.55
CA PRO A 296 -5.44 2.32 -21.57
C PRO A 296 -6.56 2.24 -20.52
N GLU A 297 -6.32 2.69 -19.30
CA GLU A 297 -7.34 2.69 -18.26
C GLU A 297 -8.53 3.58 -18.63
N ARG A 298 -8.27 4.79 -19.15
CA ARG A 298 -9.34 5.68 -19.61
C ARG A 298 -10.17 5.06 -20.74
N ALA A 299 -9.50 4.36 -21.67
CA ALA A 299 -10.17 3.66 -22.76
C ALA A 299 -11.10 2.56 -22.26
N VAL A 300 -10.62 1.71 -21.37
CA VAL A 300 -11.40 0.64 -20.72
C VAL A 300 -12.63 1.22 -20.00
N LYS A 301 -12.43 2.27 -19.18
CA LYS A 301 -13.52 2.94 -18.47
C LYS A 301 -14.64 3.41 -19.40
N VAL A 302 -14.27 4.07 -20.48
CA VAL A 302 -15.25 4.62 -21.42
C VAL A 302 -15.93 3.52 -22.26
N ALA A 303 -15.15 2.58 -22.76
CA ALA A 303 -15.68 1.53 -23.64
C ALA A 303 -16.66 0.61 -22.93
N LEU A 304 -16.27 0.06 -21.76
CA LEU A 304 -17.09 -0.89 -21.03
C LEU A 304 -18.37 -0.25 -20.49
N VAL A 305 -18.28 0.95 -19.90
CA VAL A 305 -19.47 1.66 -19.43
C VAL A 305 -20.44 1.92 -20.57
N ASN A 306 -19.95 2.39 -21.72
CA ASN A 306 -20.83 2.70 -22.84
C ASN A 306 -21.53 1.46 -23.40
N GLN A 307 -20.81 0.35 -23.56
CA GLN A 307 -21.40 -0.87 -24.13
C GLN A 307 -22.39 -1.55 -23.18
N ILE A 308 -22.03 -1.63 -21.90
CA ILE A 308 -22.94 -2.21 -20.90
C ILE A 308 -24.18 -1.32 -20.69
N ASP A 309 -24.02 0.01 -20.62
CA ASP A 309 -25.14 0.96 -20.52
C ASP A 309 -26.07 0.87 -21.72
N ALA A 310 -25.51 0.78 -22.94
CA ALA A 310 -26.29 0.60 -24.16
C ALA A 310 -27.07 -0.72 -24.14
N TRP A 311 -26.44 -1.81 -23.74
CA TRP A 311 -27.11 -3.11 -23.60
C TRP A 311 -28.23 -3.06 -22.58
N LEU A 312 -28.01 -2.47 -21.41
CA LEU A 312 -29.01 -2.32 -20.34
C LEU A 312 -30.22 -1.51 -20.80
N LYS A 313 -30.01 -0.43 -21.57
CA LYS A 313 -31.05 0.41 -22.13
C LYS A 313 -31.88 -0.36 -23.18
N ASN A 314 -31.19 -1.01 -24.12
CA ASN A 314 -31.81 -1.75 -25.19
C ASN A 314 -32.67 -2.92 -24.68
N ASN A 315 -32.30 -3.50 -23.55
CA ASN A 315 -33.02 -4.60 -22.90
C ASN A 315 -33.97 -4.14 -21.77
N ASN A 316 -34.23 -2.83 -21.64
CA ASN A 316 -35.14 -2.25 -20.64
C ASN A 316 -34.86 -2.71 -19.18
N LYS A 317 -33.59 -2.87 -18.81
CA LYS A 317 -33.17 -3.35 -17.48
C LYS A 317 -33.17 -2.27 -16.40
N TYR A 318 -33.15 -0.99 -16.78
CA TYR A 318 -33.25 0.13 -15.84
C TYR A 318 -34.69 0.32 -15.34
N LEU A 319 -34.79 0.69 -14.05
CA LEU A 319 -36.07 1.13 -13.47
C LEU A 319 -36.39 2.57 -13.94
N LYS A 320 -37.66 2.96 -13.81
CA LYS A 320 -38.11 4.32 -14.15
C LYS A 320 -37.35 5.36 -13.35
N ASN A 321 -36.71 6.32 -14.02
CA ASN A 321 -35.86 7.36 -13.44
C ASN A 321 -34.58 6.87 -12.77
N GLU A 322 -34.13 5.65 -13.09
CA GLU A 322 -32.84 5.13 -12.61
C GLU A 322 -31.68 5.79 -13.36
N SER A 323 -30.63 6.25 -12.64
CA SER A 323 -29.43 6.80 -13.23
C SER A 323 -28.66 5.75 -14.04
N LYS A 324 -27.82 6.16 -14.99
CA LYS A 324 -26.91 5.24 -15.68
C LYS A 324 -25.85 4.66 -14.74
N ILE A 325 -25.27 3.54 -15.14
CA ILE A 325 -24.11 2.93 -14.46
C ILE A 325 -22.87 3.84 -14.51
N SER A 326 -21.98 3.66 -13.56
CA SER A 326 -20.64 4.24 -13.51
C SER A 326 -19.59 3.16 -13.73
N PHE A 327 -18.33 3.56 -13.95
CA PHE A 327 -17.23 2.59 -14.06
C PHE A 327 -17.02 1.78 -12.77
N GLN A 328 -17.26 2.37 -11.60
CA GLN A 328 -17.15 1.67 -10.32
C GLN A 328 -18.09 0.43 -10.29
N ASP A 329 -19.29 0.54 -10.83
CA ASP A 329 -20.26 -0.55 -10.86
C ASP A 329 -19.79 -1.72 -11.74
N VAL A 330 -19.04 -1.40 -12.81
CA VAL A 330 -18.42 -2.38 -13.71
C VAL A 330 -17.18 -2.96 -13.07
N GLN A 331 -16.32 -2.11 -12.50
CA GLN A 331 -15.04 -2.48 -11.89
C GLN A 331 -15.23 -3.46 -10.74
N ASP A 332 -16.29 -3.33 -9.95
CA ASP A 332 -16.59 -4.20 -8.81
C ASP A 332 -16.82 -5.67 -9.18
N CYS A 333 -16.98 -5.98 -10.48
CA CYS A 333 -17.08 -7.36 -10.98
C CYS A 333 -16.16 -7.66 -12.16
N LEU A 334 -15.21 -6.79 -12.48
CA LEU A 334 -14.33 -6.91 -13.65
C LEU A 334 -12.97 -7.52 -13.27
N VAL A 335 -12.57 -8.57 -13.96
CA VAL A 335 -11.19 -9.05 -14.03
C VAL A 335 -10.67 -8.75 -15.41
N LEU A 336 -9.65 -7.88 -15.52
CA LEU A 336 -9.13 -7.42 -16.80
C LEU A 336 -7.61 -7.25 -16.74
N VAL A 337 -6.93 -7.82 -17.74
CA VAL A 337 -5.52 -7.58 -18.00
C VAL A 337 -5.36 -7.09 -19.41
N SER A 338 -4.82 -5.90 -19.59
CA SER A 338 -4.53 -5.36 -20.93
C SER A 338 -3.04 -5.17 -21.14
N SER A 339 -2.57 -5.52 -22.32
CA SER A 339 -1.20 -5.31 -22.75
C SER A 339 -1.22 -4.62 -24.13
N SER A 340 -0.59 -3.46 -24.21
CA SER A 340 -0.48 -2.71 -25.46
C SER A 340 0.99 -2.47 -25.79
N PHE A 341 1.28 -2.36 -27.11
CA PHE A 341 2.61 -2.06 -27.61
C PHE A 341 2.51 -0.96 -28.65
N SER A 342 3.41 0.01 -28.58
CA SER A 342 3.50 1.06 -29.59
C SER A 342 4.95 1.42 -29.91
N THR A 343 5.21 1.85 -31.14
CA THR A 343 6.52 2.32 -31.57
C THR A 343 6.84 3.73 -31.08
N GLN A 344 5.81 4.49 -30.70
CA GLN A 344 5.95 5.80 -30.06
C GLN A 344 5.15 5.84 -28.77
N THR A 345 5.81 6.16 -27.66
CA THR A 345 5.19 6.20 -26.34
C THR A 345 5.51 7.51 -25.63
N SER A 346 4.46 8.15 -25.10
CA SER A 346 4.58 9.33 -24.25
C SER A 346 4.30 8.91 -22.81
N TYR A 347 5.37 8.67 -22.05
CA TYR A 347 5.26 8.42 -20.61
C TYR A 347 5.08 9.74 -19.85
N GLU A 348 4.29 9.70 -18.79
CA GLU A 348 4.11 10.86 -17.91
C GLU A 348 5.40 11.24 -17.17
N ASN A 349 6.21 10.24 -16.84
CA ASN A 349 7.49 10.40 -16.14
C ASN A 349 8.46 9.26 -16.50
N GLN A 350 9.71 9.37 -16.03
CA GLN A 350 10.77 8.39 -16.31
C GLN A 350 10.48 7.00 -15.69
N THR A 351 9.68 6.91 -14.62
CA THR A 351 9.35 5.63 -13.99
C THR A 351 8.37 4.78 -14.81
N LYS A 352 7.86 5.29 -15.92
CA LYS A 352 7.01 4.59 -16.91
C LYS A 352 5.71 4.02 -16.31
N LYS A 353 5.19 4.59 -15.22
CA LYS A 353 4.00 4.12 -14.51
C LYS A 353 2.67 4.59 -15.13
N SER A 354 2.69 5.49 -16.09
CA SER A 354 1.51 6.01 -16.81
C SER A 354 1.88 6.47 -18.21
N ILE A 355 0.95 6.33 -19.17
CA ILE A 355 1.09 6.84 -20.55
C ILE A 355 -0.03 7.80 -20.90
N THR A 356 0.28 8.78 -21.78
CA THR A 356 -0.63 9.88 -22.10
C THR A 356 -1.04 9.94 -23.58
N ASN A 357 -0.58 9.01 -24.41
CA ASN A 357 -0.87 8.96 -25.84
C ASN A 357 -2.38 9.00 -26.15
N GLN A 358 -2.79 9.99 -26.94
CA GLN A 358 -4.19 10.17 -27.31
C GLN A 358 -4.65 9.09 -28.29
N PHE A 359 -3.83 8.75 -29.28
CA PHE A 359 -4.17 7.72 -30.26
C PHE A 359 -4.34 6.34 -29.62
N ILE A 360 -3.52 5.98 -28.61
CA ILE A 360 -3.69 4.72 -27.87
C ILE A 360 -5.04 4.70 -27.15
N TYR A 361 -5.44 5.81 -26.54
CA TYR A 361 -6.76 5.94 -25.91
C TYR A 361 -7.90 5.75 -26.93
N GLU A 362 -7.84 6.40 -28.08
CA GLU A 362 -8.88 6.36 -29.12
C GLU A 362 -8.99 4.97 -29.75
N CYS A 363 -7.88 4.42 -30.24
CA CYS A 363 -7.88 3.12 -30.90
C CYS A 363 -8.29 1.99 -29.93
N MET A 364 -7.86 2.04 -28.67
CA MET A 364 -8.27 1.05 -27.67
C MET A 364 -9.74 1.20 -27.28
N THR A 365 -10.25 2.42 -27.21
CA THR A 365 -11.68 2.68 -26.93
C THR A 365 -12.56 2.09 -28.04
N GLU A 366 -12.22 2.35 -29.31
CA GLU A 366 -12.96 1.83 -30.46
C GLU A 366 -12.86 0.30 -30.56
N PHE A 367 -11.66 -0.23 -30.37
CA PHE A 367 -11.42 -1.67 -30.35
C PHE A 367 -12.28 -2.37 -29.31
N LEU A 368 -12.25 -1.91 -28.05
CA LEU A 368 -13.02 -2.50 -26.96
C LEU A 368 -14.53 -2.36 -27.18
N LYS A 369 -15.00 -1.22 -27.66
CA LYS A 369 -16.44 -1.04 -28.01
C LYS A 369 -16.89 -2.08 -29.01
N HIS A 370 -16.14 -2.26 -30.08
CA HIS A 370 -16.47 -3.23 -31.12
C HIS A 370 -16.43 -4.67 -30.60
N GLN A 371 -15.38 -5.05 -29.86
CA GLN A 371 -15.25 -6.40 -29.33
C GLN A 371 -16.35 -6.73 -28.31
N MET A 372 -16.69 -5.78 -27.44
CA MET A 372 -17.79 -5.95 -26.48
C MET A 372 -19.17 -6.07 -27.17
N GLU A 373 -19.38 -5.28 -28.21
CA GLU A 373 -20.64 -5.35 -29.00
C GLU A 373 -20.78 -6.73 -29.64
N VAL A 374 -19.73 -7.22 -30.32
CA VAL A 374 -19.71 -8.56 -30.93
C VAL A 374 -19.93 -9.63 -29.85
N TYR A 375 -19.19 -9.54 -28.74
CA TYR A 375 -19.32 -10.50 -27.64
C TYR A 375 -20.74 -10.58 -27.08
N PHE A 376 -21.40 -9.44 -26.91
CA PHE A 376 -22.78 -9.40 -26.40
C PHE A 376 -23.83 -9.96 -27.37
N ILE A 377 -23.57 -9.81 -28.68
CA ILE A 377 -24.44 -10.39 -29.71
C ILE A 377 -24.26 -11.91 -29.77
N GLU A 378 -23.00 -12.38 -29.73
CA GLU A 378 -22.67 -13.80 -29.83
C GLU A 378 -23.00 -14.58 -28.56
N ASN A 379 -22.97 -13.93 -27.38
CA ASN A 379 -23.13 -14.55 -26.08
C ASN A 379 -24.20 -13.82 -25.22
N PRO A 380 -25.48 -13.91 -25.61
CA PRO A 380 -26.56 -13.16 -24.95
C PRO A 380 -26.75 -13.53 -23.47
N ASP A 381 -26.47 -14.78 -23.09
CA ASP A 381 -26.57 -15.23 -21.70
C ASP A 381 -25.47 -14.58 -20.81
N ASP A 382 -24.26 -14.46 -21.33
CA ASP A 382 -23.18 -13.78 -20.61
C ASP A 382 -23.43 -12.28 -20.54
N ALA A 383 -23.94 -11.66 -21.60
CA ALA A 383 -24.36 -10.26 -21.59
C ALA A 383 -25.44 -10.00 -20.52
N ALA A 384 -26.39 -10.93 -20.37
CA ALA A 384 -27.41 -10.84 -19.33
C ALA A 384 -26.82 -10.95 -17.91
N LYS A 385 -25.92 -11.90 -17.66
CA LYS A 385 -25.23 -12.06 -16.37
C LYS A 385 -24.42 -10.82 -16.01
N ILE A 386 -23.66 -10.27 -16.99
CA ILE A 386 -22.86 -9.05 -16.81
C ILE A 386 -23.76 -7.86 -16.44
N GLY A 387 -24.83 -7.64 -17.24
CA GLY A 387 -25.76 -6.54 -17.01
C GLY A 387 -26.45 -6.64 -15.65
N GLU A 388 -26.88 -7.83 -15.25
CA GLU A 388 -27.52 -8.06 -13.94
C GLU A 388 -26.53 -7.82 -12.78
N GLN A 389 -25.29 -8.33 -12.88
CA GLN A 389 -24.30 -8.13 -11.83
C GLN A 389 -23.92 -6.64 -11.68
N VAL A 390 -23.71 -5.93 -12.79
CA VAL A 390 -23.40 -4.49 -12.78
C VAL A 390 -24.55 -3.67 -12.18
N LEU A 391 -25.81 -4.04 -12.44
CA LEU A 391 -26.98 -3.40 -11.80
C LEU A 391 -27.06 -3.71 -10.30
N ILE A 392 -26.72 -4.93 -9.89
CA ILE A 392 -26.64 -5.30 -8.47
C ILE A 392 -25.59 -4.42 -7.77
N ASN A 393 -24.39 -4.31 -8.34
CA ASN A 393 -23.30 -3.49 -7.81
C ASN A 393 -23.73 -2.02 -7.69
N LYS A 394 -24.31 -1.46 -8.77
CA LYS A 394 -24.83 -0.10 -8.79
C LYS A 394 -25.87 0.16 -7.71
N ARG A 395 -26.90 -0.69 -7.64
CA ARG A 395 -28.00 -0.54 -6.67
C ARG A 395 -27.49 -0.69 -5.24
N SER A 396 -26.56 -1.59 -5.01
CA SER A 396 -25.88 -1.75 -3.71
C SER A 396 -25.12 -0.49 -3.32
N ARG A 397 -24.29 0.05 -4.24
CA ARG A 397 -23.55 1.31 -4.04
C ARG A 397 -24.49 2.49 -3.78
N GLU A 398 -25.54 2.68 -4.60
CA GLU A 398 -26.51 3.77 -4.42
C GLU A 398 -27.29 3.65 -3.11
N ASN A 399 -27.65 2.44 -2.70
CA ASN A 399 -28.33 2.21 -1.42
C ASN A 399 -27.40 2.51 -0.23
N ALA A 400 -26.13 2.10 -0.31
CA ALA A 400 -25.13 2.44 0.68
C ALA A 400 -24.93 3.96 0.77
N GLU A 401 -24.88 4.66 -0.39
CA GLU A 401 -24.74 6.11 -0.47
C GLU A 401 -25.97 6.84 0.10
N LYS A 402 -27.19 6.40 -0.27
CA LYS A 402 -28.45 6.96 0.29
C LYS A 402 -28.52 6.76 1.81
N THR A 403 -28.14 5.57 2.28
CA THR A 403 -28.09 5.28 3.71
C THR A 403 -27.11 6.20 4.43
N ARG A 404 -25.91 6.39 3.85
CA ARG A 404 -24.86 7.30 4.35
C ARG A 404 -25.36 8.75 4.40
N LEU A 405 -25.99 9.24 3.32
CA LEU A 405 -26.54 10.61 3.25
C LEU A 405 -27.69 10.82 4.24
N ASN A 406 -28.55 9.83 4.42
CA ASN A 406 -29.63 9.89 5.41
C ASN A 406 -29.07 9.91 6.84
N LEU A 407 -28.03 9.13 7.10
CA LEU A 407 -27.33 9.13 8.38
C LEU A 407 -26.62 10.47 8.62
N LYS A 408 -25.95 11.02 7.59
CA LYS A 408 -25.34 12.36 7.66
C LYS A 408 -26.38 13.43 7.95
N LYS A 409 -27.53 13.44 7.28
CA LYS A 409 -28.62 14.37 7.55
C LYS A 409 -29.19 14.22 8.97
N LYS A 410 -29.35 12.98 9.44
CA LYS A 410 -29.80 12.71 10.82
C LYS A 410 -28.77 13.19 11.85
N LEU A 411 -27.47 12.95 11.60
CA LEU A 411 -26.40 13.40 12.47
C LEU A 411 -26.27 14.92 12.45
N ALA A 412 -26.32 15.57 11.28
CA ALA A 412 -26.29 17.01 11.16
C ALA A 412 -27.52 17.68 11.81
N GLY A 413 -28.71 17.06 11.72
CA GLY A 413 -29.92 17.53 12.38
C GLY A 413 -29.99 17.20 13.87
N SER A 414 -29.23 16.22 14.38
CA SER A 414 -29.16 15.85 15.79
C SER A 414 -28.04 16.53 16.57
N ILE A 415 -27.15 17.24 15.88
CA ILE A 415 -26.13 18.12 16.50
C ILE A 415 -26.75 19.42 17.02
N ASP A 416 -28.06 19.57 16.91
CA ASP A 416 -28.76 20.66 17.60
C ASP A 416 -28.62 20.47 19.11
N LEU A 417 -27.94 21.39 19.76
CA LEU A 417 -27.46 21.41 21.16
C LEU A 417 -28.57 21.25 22.23
N ALA A 418 -29.79 21.00 21.83
CA ALA A 418 -30.96 20.97 22.73
C ALA A 418 -31.24 19.60 23.36
N ASN A 419 -30.71 18.50 22.84
CA ASN A 419 -30.92 17.17 23.41
C ASN A 419 -29.83 16.83 24.42
N ARG A 420 -30.15 17.01 25.69
CA ARG A 420 -29.34 16.62 26.85
C ARG A 420 -29.02 15.14 26.76
N VAL A 421 -27.73 14.79 26.60
CA VAL A 421 -27.28 13.41 26.71
C VAL A 421 -27.53 12.95 28.15
N GLU A 422 -28.29 11.87 28.31
CA GLU A 422 -28.60 11.34 29.65
C GLU A 422 -27.32 10.95 30.37
N LYS A 423 -27.22 11.33 31.66
CA LYS A 423 -26.11 11.00 32.54
C LYS A 423 -24.71 11.53 32.16
N PHE A 424 -24.60 12.31 31.10
CA PHE A 424 -23.37 13.05 30.85
C PHE A 424 -23.19 14.15 31.88
N VAL A 425 -22.03 14.21 32.51
CA VAL A 425 -21.67 15.19 33.52
C VAL A 425 -20.60 16.11 32.94
N ASP A 426 -21.02 17.29 32.48
CA ASP A 426 -20.10 18.26 31.88
C ASP A 426 -19.22 18.97 32.91
N CYS A 427 -18.14 19.61 32.46
CA CYS A 427 -17.28 20.48 33.24
C CYS A 427 -17.69 21.96 33.02
N ARG A 428 -17.19 22.87 33.90
CA ARG A 428 -17.54 24.28 33.88
C ARG A 428 -16.82 25.08 32.81
N SER A 429 -15.53 24.75 32.59
CA SER A 429 -14.69 25.43 31.62
C SER A 429 -15.21 25.27 30.19
N ARG A 430 -15.10 26.32 29.40
CA ARG A 430 -15.33 26.30 27.94
C ARG A 430 -14.04 26.29 27.14
N ASP A 431 -12.90 26.36 27.81
CA ASP A 431 -11.60 26.34 27.18
C ASP A 431 -11.26 24.90 26.73
N THR A 432 -11.41 24.63 25.46
CA THR A 432 -11.17 23.32 24.85
C THR A 432 -9.73 22.83 25.03
N SER A 433 -8.76 23.71 25.19
CA SER A 433 -7.36 23.35 25.41
C SER A 433 -7.07 22.70 26.75
N ARG A 434 -7.99 22.82 27.72
CA ARG A 434 -7.87 22.29 29.07
C ARG A 434 -8.87 21.18 29.40
N ARG A 435 -9.98 21.12 28.64
CA ARG A 435 -11.08 20.19 28.91
C ARG A 435 -10.67 18.74 28.68
N GLU A 436 -11.05 17.88 29.61
CA GLU A 436 -10.83 16.43 29.53
C GLU A 436 -12.18 15.71 29.68
N ILE A 437 -12.39 14.66 28.89
CA ILE A 437 -13.53 13.78 29.05
C ILE A 437 -13.08 12.39 29.47
N TYR A 438 -13.68 11.87 30.54
CA TYR A 438 -13.51 10.50 31.01
C TYR A 438 -14.70 9.65 30.55
N ILE A 439 -14.43 8.65 29.72
CA ILE A 439 -15.40 7.64 29.33
C ILE A 439 -15.25 6.48 30.31
N VAL A 440 -16.24 6.32 31.20
CA VAL A 440 -16.15 5.42 32.34
C VAL A 440 -17.11 4.23 32.19
N GLU A 441 -16.77 3.11 32.82
CA GLU A 441 -17.55 1.88 32.82
C GLU A 441 -18.73 1.95 33.79
N GLY A 442 -19.92 2.12 33.27
CA GLY A 442 -21.17 2.02 34.02
C GLY A 442 -21.50 3.21 34.92
N ASP A 443 -22.66 3.10 35.58
CA ASP A 443 -23.20 4.14 36.44
C ASP A 443 -22.50 4.20 37.80
N SER A 444 -21.95 3.08 38.29
CA SER A 444 -21.21 3.02 39.54
C SER A 444 -19.92 3.83 39.45
N ALA A 445 -19.13 3.63 38.40
CA ALA A 445 -17.93 4.43 38.16
C ALA A 445 -18.24 5.92 37.91
N LEU A 446 -19.41 6.25 37.28
CA LEU A 446 -19.86 7.63 37.15
C LEU A 446 -19.97 8.31 38.52
N GLY A 447 -20.52 7.63 39.55
CA GLY A 447 -20.68 8.16 40.89
C GLY A 447 -19.34 8.53 41.55
N SER A 448 -18.42 7.59 41.60
CA SER A 448 -17.09 7.76 42.19
C SER A 448 -16.25 8.82 41.44
N CYS A 449 -16.21 8.75 40.10
CA CYS A 449 -15.52 9.74 39.29
C CYS A 449 -16.11 11.13 39.41
N LYS A 450 -17.43 11.27 39.50
CA LYS A 450 -18.11 12.57 39.70
C LYS A 450 -17.73 13.25 41.00
N MET A 451 -17.54 12.47 42.04
CA MET A 451 -17.13 12.99 43.36
C MET A 451 -15.63 13.28 43.41
N GLY A 452 -14.81 12.49 42.74
CA GLY A 452 -13.35 12.61 42.73
C GLY A 452 -12.75 13.53 41.69
N ARG A 453 -13.53 14.08 40.75
CA ARG A 453 -13.01 14.91 39.65
C ARG A 453 -12.76 16.37 40.03
N ASP A 454 -11.95 17.06 39.21
CA ASP A 454 -11.98 18.51 39.13
C ASP A 454 -13.11 18.94 38.20
N SER A 455 -14.18 19.50 38.82
CA SER A 455 -15.37 19.92 38.07
C SER A 455 -15.13 21.12 37.14
N GLU A 456 -13.99 21.79 37.24
CA GLU A 456 -13.66 22.93 36.40
C GLU A 456 -13.40 22.47 34.96
N TYR A 457 -12.62 21.42 34.73
CA TYR A 457 -12.20 21.01 33.40
C TYR A 457 -12.39 19.51 33.06
N GLN A 458 -12.80 18.66 34.04
CA GLN A 458 -13.04 17.25 33.80
C GLN A 458 -14.53 16.93 33.67
N ALA A 459 -14.92 16.34 32.57
CA ALA A 459 -16.24 15.82 32.28
C ALA A 459 -16.27 14.31 32.32
N ILE A 460 -17.44 13.70 32.55
CA ILE A 460 -17.59 12.25 32.63
C ILE A 460 -18.76 11.78 31.78
N MET A 461 -18.52 10.75 30.99
CA MET A 461 -19.49 10.05 30.16
C MET A 461 -19.54 8.55 30.54
N PRO A 462 -20.60 8.05 31.14
CA PRO A 462 -20.71 6.63 31.44
C PRO A 462 -21.11 5.84 30.19
N VAL A 463 -20.47 4.69 29.99
CA VAL A 463 -20.82 3.69 28.98
C VAL A 463 -21.34 2.44 29.70
N ARG A 464 -22.57 2.05 29.38
CA ARG A 464 -23.23 0.92 30.06
C ARG A 464 -22.98 -0.38 29.27
N GLY A 465 -22.22 -1.28 29.90
CA GLY A 465 -21.95 -2.60 29.35
C GLY A 465 -21.13 -2.57 28.07
N LYS A 466 -21.02 -3.73 27.43
CA LYS A 466 -20.26 -3.92 26.20
C LYS A 466 -20.96 -3.25 25.02
N ILE A 467 -20.33 -2.22 24.45
CA ILE A 467 -20.85 -1.55 23.27
C ILE A 467 -20.73 -2.43 22.03
N LEU A 468 -21.43 -2.07 20.98
CA LEU A 468 -21.40 -2.78 19.70
C LEU A 468 -20.00 -2.80 19.12
N ASN A 469 -19.54 -3.96 18.61
CA ASN A 469 -18.31 -4.03 17.83
C ASN A 469 -18.50 -3.30 16.49
N CYS A 470 -17.96 -2.10 16.40
CA CYS A 470 -18.12 -1.23 15.25
C CYS A 470 -17.38 -1.71 14.00
N LEU A 471 -16.42 -2.64 14.07
CA LEU A 471 -15.79 -3.23 12.88
C LEU A 471 -16.71 -4.24 12.19
N LYS A 472 -17.48 -5.00 12.97
CA LYS A 472 -18.41 -6.01 12.42
C LYS A 472 -19.78 -5.47 12.03
N ALA A 473 -20.22 -4.41 12.68
CA ALA A 473 -21.55 -3.85 12.45
C ALA A 473 -21.56 -2.91 11.24
N ASP A 474 -22.67 -2.93 10.50
CA ASP A 474 -22.95 -1.92 9.50
C ASP A 474 -23.26 -0.55 10.13
N TYR A 475 -23.09 0.52 9.38
CA TYR A 475 -23.31 1.88 9.86
C TYR A 475 -24.76 2.14 10.33
N VAL A 476 -25.76 1.48 9.76
CA VAL A 476 -27.17 1.61 10.19
C VAL A 476 -27.35 1.13 11.61
N ARG A 477 -26.75 0.00 11.94
CA ARG A 477 -26.78 -0.62 13.25
C ARG A 477 -25.94 0.18 14.27
N ILE A 478 -24.78 0.66 13.86
CA ILE A 478 -23.91 1.52 14.69
C ILE A 478 -24.67 2.77 15.15
N PHE A 479 -25.28 3.49 14.22
CA PHE A 479 -25.98 4.75 14.52
C PHE A 479 -27.40 4.57 15.10
N LYS A 480 -27.89 3.34 15.22
CA LYS A 480 -29.05 3.03 16.05
C LYS A 480 -28.70 2.82 17.54
N SER A 481 -27.43 2.70 17.86
CA SER A 481 -26.97 2.56 19.24
C SER A 481 -26.96 3.92 19.93
N ASP A 482 -27.82 4.11 20.92
CA ASP A 482 -27.89 5.37 21.70
C ASP A 482 -26.55 5.68 22.38
N ILE A 483 -25.87 4.67 22.91
CA ILE A 483 -24.56 4.84 23.59
C ILE A 483 -23.54 5.43 22.63
N ILE A 484 -23.42 4.88 21.41
CA ILE A 484 -22.45 5.34 20.41
C ILE A 484 -22.80 6.77 19.95
N THR A 485 -24.07 7.02 19.67
CA THR A 485 -24.52 8.34 19.23
C THR A 485 -24.35 9.38 20.31
N ASP A 486 -24.54 9.04 21.58
CA ASP A 486 -24.35 9.94 22.70
C ASP A 486 -22.87 10.27 22.94
N VAL A 487 -21.97 9.28 22.86
CA VAL A 487 -20.51 9.55 22.90
C VAL A 487 -20.11 10.49 21.76
N LEU A 488 -20.55 10.25 20.53
CA LEU A 488 -20.23 11.11 19.37
C LEU A 488 -20.77 12.55 19.54
N LYS A 489 -21.99 12.73 20.08
CA LYS A 489 -22.56 14.05 20.42
C LYS A 489 -21.70 14.77 21.47
N VAL A 490 -21.24 14.07 22.48
CA VAL A 490 -20.42 14.62 23.55
C VAL A 490 -19.03 15.01 23.02
N LEU A 491 -18.43 14.20 22.14
CA LEU A 491 -17.15 14.54 21.50
C LEU A 491 -17.27 15.83 20.64
N GLY A 492 -18.35 15.97 19.89
CA GLY A 492 -18.68 17.18 19.14
C GLY A 492 -18.00 17.32 17.77
N CYS A 493 -17.01 16.49 17.44
CA CYS A 493 -16.22 16.62 16.21
C CYS A 493 -16.84 15.96 14.97
N GLY A 494 -18.00 15.28 15.10
CA GLY A 494 -18.62 14.51 14.01
C GLY A 494 -17.98 13.14 13.80
N VAL A 495 -18.14 12.57 12.61
CA VAL A 495 -17.64 11.23 12.26
C VAL A 495 -16.94 11.23 10.91
N GLU A 496 -15.87 10.42 10.83
CA GLU A 496 -15.16 10.11 9.60
C GLU A 496 -15.74 8.83 9.01
N VAL A 497 -16.53 8.95 7.95
CA VAL A 497 -16.99 7.78 7.21
C VAL A 497 -16.07 7.60 6.02
N SER A 498 -15.20 6.59 6.08
CA SER A 498 -14.34 6.24 4.95
C SER A 498 -15.18 5.83 3.75
N ALA A 499 -15.24 6.68 2.74
CA ALA A 499 -15.63 6.31 1.40
C ALA A 499 -14.43 6.53 0.51
N LYS A 500 -13.96 5.48 -0.16
CA LYS A 500 -12.83 5.53 -1.11
C LYS A 500 -12.98 6.57 -2.24
N THR A 501 -14.13 7.25 -2.35
CA THR A 501 -14.52 8.02 -3.53
C THR A 501 -14.94 9.47 -3.33
N ASN A 502 -15.02 10.05 -2.11
CA ASN A 502 -15.40 11.46 -2.01
C ASN A 502 -14.92 12.12 -0.72
N LYS A 503 -13.90 12.98 -0.82
CA LYS A 503 -13.37 13.79 0.27
C LYS A 503 -14.35 14.87 0.79
N GLU A 504 -15.38 15.21 0.02
CA GLU A 504 -16.33 16.30 0.36
C GLU A 504 -17.44 15.90 1.34
N LEU A 505 -17.52 14.62 1.73
CA LEU A 505 -18.62 14.09 2.55
C LEU A 505 -18.25 13.82 4.01
N ASN A 506 -17.05 14.16 4.46
CA ASN A 506 -16.65 14.04 5.86
C ASN A 506 -17.34 15.13 6.68
N SER A 507 -18.22 14.73 7.59
CA SER A 507 -18.80 15.65 8.60
C SER A 507 -17.86 15.86 9.78
N PHE A 508 -16.72 15.20 9.80
CA PHE A 508 -15.69 15.35 10.83
C PHE A 508 -14.96 16.68 10.67
N SER A 509 -14.83 17.39 11.80
CA SER A 509 -13.96 18.56 11.92
C SER A 509 -13.30 18.55 13.28
N LEU A 510 -11.96 18.52 13.26
CA LEU A 510 -11.16 18.55 14.49
C LEU A 510 -11.34 19.87 15.25
N GLU A 511 -11.62 20.98 14.58
CA GLU A 511 -11.90 22.29 15.18
C GLU A 511 -13.15 22.27 16.08
N ASN A 512 -14.09 21.36 15.81
CA ASN A 512 -15.30 21.19 16.61
C ASN A 512 -15.12 20.24 17.80
N LEU A 513 -13.93 19.64 17.95
CA LEU A 513 -13.63 18.79 19.11
C LEU A 513 -13.64 19.62 20.38
N ARG A 514 -14.40 19.16 21.38
CA ARG A 514 -14.61 19.88 22.64
C ARG A 514 -13.58 19.55 23.73
N TRP A 515 -12.64 18.63 23.44
CA TRP A 515 -11.80 17.99 24.46
C TRP A 515 -10.33 17.99 24.06
N ASN A 516 -9.48 18.39 25.01
CA ASN A 516 -8.02 18.22 24.86
C ASN A 516 -7.58 16.77 25.07
N LYS A 517 -8.27 16.03 25.95
CA LYS A 517 -8.02 14.62 26.17
C LYS A 517 -9.32 13.84 26.26
N ILE A 518 -9.33 12.67 25.62
CA ILE A 518 -10.40 11.66 25.71
C ILE A 518 -9.80 10.49 26.47
N VAL A 519 -10.19 10.32 27.74
CA VAL A 519 -9.61 9.34 28.64
C VAL A 519 -10.57 8.16 28.80
N ILE A 520 -10.16 6.99 28.38
CA ILE A 520 -10.90 5.74 28.59
C ILE A 520 -10.51 5.20 29.96
N CYS A 521 -11.50 5.05 30.85
CA CYS A 521 -11.30 4.62 32.22
C CYS A 521 -12.26 3.46 32.54
N THR A 522 -11.74 2.24 32.50
CA THR A 522 -12.49 1.00 32.75
C THR A 522 -11.87 0.23 33.91
N ASP A 523 -12.62 -0.70 34.47
CA ASP A 523 -12.14 -1.60 35.53
C ASP A 523 -10.90 -2.38 35.05
N ALA A 524 -10.05 -2.78 35.97
CA ALA A 524 -8.82 -3.53 35.68
C ALA A 524 -9.07 -5.04 35.64
N ASP A 525 -10.14 -5.45 35.02
CA ASP A 525 -10.54 -6.85 34.82
C ASP A 525 -10.81 -7.17 33.32
N VAL A 526 -11.12 -8.42 33.03
CA VAL A 526 -11.35 -8.89 31.64
C VAL A 526 -12.53 -8.21 30.97
N ASP A 527 -13.59 -7.84 31.71
CA ASP A 527 -14.74 -7.13 31.15
C ASP A 527 -14.40 -5.68 30.83
N GLY A 528 -13.68 -5.01 31.76
CA GLY A 528 -13.17 -3.66 31.54
C GLY A 528 -12.19 -3.57 30.35
N PHE A 529 -11.32 -4.56 30.17
CA PHE A 529 -10.43 -4.64 29.01
C PHE A 529 -11.22 -4.82 27.71
N GLN A 530 -12.30 -5.60 27.73
CA GLN A 530 -13.17 -5.76 26.56
C GLN A 530 -13.92 -4.47 26.23
N ILE A 531 -14.46 -3.77 27.23
CA ILE A 531 -15.15 -2.48 27.03
C ILE A 531 -14.18 -1.43 26.48
N ARG A 532 -12.98 -1.33 27.04
CA ARG A 532 -11.89 -0.48 26.54
C ARG A 532 -11.60 -0.74 25.08
N THR A 533 -11.43 -2.01 24.71
CA THR A 533 -11.16 -2.42 23.32
C THR A 533 -12.30 -2.05 22.39
N LEU A 534 -13.55 -2.21 22.81
CA LEU A 534 -14.71 -1.82 21.98
C LEU A 534 -14.83 -0.30 21.81
N ILE A 535 -14.51 0.49 22.85
CA ILE A 535 -14.45 1.96 22.75
C ILE A 535 -13.36 2.39 21.78
N LEU A 536 -12.16 1.80 21.90
CA LEU A 536 -11.06 2.05 20.94
C LEU A 536 -11.46 1.68 19.51
N THR A 537 -12.14 0.54 19.33
CA THR A 537 -12.66 0.11 18.01
C THR A 537 -13.66 1.10 17.44
N MET A 538 -14.55 1.63 18.29
CA MET A 538 -15.50 2.67 17.89
C MET A 538 -14.77 3.95 17.43
N LEU A 539 -13.82 4.43 18.23
CA LEU A 539 -13.03 5.62 17.87
C LEU A 539 -12.20 5.41 16.61
N TYR A 540 -11.54 4.25 16.48
CA TYR A 540 -10.78 3.87 15.29
C TYR A 540 -11.64 3.86 14.02
N ARG A 541 -12.86 3.32 14.10
CA ARG A 541 -13.78 3.22 12.95
C ARG A 541 -14.45 4.53 12.58
N LEU A 542 -14.82 5.35 13.56
CA LEU A 542 -15.69 6.51 13.36
C LEU A 542 -14.96 7.85 13.44
N THR A 543 -13.81 7.91 14.12
CA THR A 543 -13.01 9.12 14.33
C THR A 543 -11.51 8.80 14.42
N PRO A 544 -10.92 8.10 13.40
CA PRO A 544 -9.53 7.68 13.44
C PRO A 544 -8.54 8.83 13.65
N THR A 545 -8.84 10.02 13.15
CA THR A 545 -8.01 11.22 13.36
C THR A 545 -7.78 11.49 14.85
N LEU A 546 -8.74 11.22 15.75
CA LEU A 546 -8.54 11.43 17.19
C LEU A 546 -7.47 10.53 17.79
N ILE A 547 -7.31 9.32 17.27
CA ILE A 547 -6.24 8.39 17.66
C ILE A 547 -4.92 8.83 17.03
N ASN A 548 -4.91 9.12 15.75
CA ASN A 548 -3.70 9.48 15.00
C ASN A 548 -3.06 10.77 15.55
N GLU A 549 -3.88 11.77 15.89
CA GLU A 549 -3.42 13.03 16.48
C GLU A 549 -3.16 12.92 18.01
N GLY A 550 -3.45 11.75 18.61
CA GLY A 550 -3.13 11.42 19.99
C GLY A 550 -3.99 12.13 21.03
N TYR A 551 -5.28 12.36 20.74
CA TYR A 551 -6.26 12.85 21.70
C TYR A 551 -6.78 11.79 22.66
N VAL A 552 -6.55 10.49 22.36
CA VAL A 552 -7.09 9.35 23.09
C VAL A 552 -6.06 8.83 24.09
N TYR A 553 -6.52 8.62 25.32
CA TYR A 553 -5.72 8.11 26.43
C TYR A 553 -6.44 6.96 27.14
N ILE A 554 -5.69 6.08 27.74
CA ILE A 554 -6.17 5.05 28.67
C ILE A 554 -5.68 5.42 30.06
N ALA A 555 -6.59 5.52 31.03
CA ALA A 555 -6.22 5.64 32.43
C ALA A 555 -5.83 4.28 33.00
N GLU A 556 -4.67 4.20 33.63
CA GLU A 556 -4.26 3.03 34.40
C GLU A 556 -4.90 3.10 35.79
N SER A 557 -5.72 2.12 36.12
CA SER A 557 -6.27 1.93 37.48
C SER A 557 -5.35 1.05 38.28
N PRO A 558 -5.12 1.33 39.58
CA PRO A 558 -4.28 0.48 40.43
C PRO A 558 -4.91 -0.90 40.63
N LEU A 559 -4.07 -1.94 40.62
CA LEU A 559 -4.48 -3.32 40.90
C LEU A 559 -4.54 -3.62 42.41
N TYR A 560 -3.73 -2.90 43.18
CA TYR A 560 -3.60 -3.13 44.61
C TYR A 560 -3.55 -1.82 45.37
N GLU A 561 -4.23 -1.82 46.53
CA GLU A 561 -4.17 -0.79 47.55
C GLU A 561 -3.46 -1.36 48.78
N ILE A 562 -2.44 -0.67 49.29
CA ILE A 562 -1.62 -1.09 50.42
C ILE A 562 -1.68 0.04 51.45
N THR A 563 -2.45 -0.16 52.51
CA THR A 563 -2.61 0.83 53.58
C THR A 563 -1.70 0.51 54.73
N ALA A 564 -0.81 1.43 55.11
CA ALA A 564 0.15 1.29 56.17
C ALA A 564 0.08 2.52 57.10
N LYS A 565 -0.43 2.34 58.33
CA LYS A 565 -0.69 3.44 59.28
C LYS A 565 -1.62 4.52 58.69
N ASN A 566 -1.05 5.67 58.32
CA ASN A 566 -1.78 6.80 57.75
C ASN A 566 -1.52 7.00 56.25
N ASP A 567 -0.70 6.15 55.63
CA ASP A 567 -0.31 6.26 54.21
C ASP A 567 -0.93 5.14 53.42
N THR A 568 -1.43 5.48 52.23
CA THR A 568 -1.95 4.52 51.28
C THR A 568 -1.08 4.52 50.01
N TYR A 569 -0.57 3.35 49.63
CA TYR A 569 0.26 3.11 48.47
C TYR A 569 -0.56 2.34 47.44
N PHE A 570 -0.35 2.70 46.15
CA PHE A 570 -1.03 2.06 45.04
C PHE A 570 -0.01 1.32 44.16
N ALA A 571 -0.32 0.08 43.81
CA ALA A 571 0.49 -0.70 42.89
C ALA A 571 -0.30 -1.07 41.63
N TYR A 572 0.32 -0.87 40.47
CA TYR A 572 -0.26 -1.08 39.15
C TYR A 572 0.21 -2.39 38.49
N SER A 573 1.08 -3.13 39.21
CA SER A 573 1.57 -4.45 38.80
C SER A 573 1.95 -5.28 40.03
N ASP A 574 2.05 -6.60 39.85
CA ASP A 574 2.56 -7.50 40.88
C ASP A 574 4.01 -7.17 41.30
N ALA A 575 4.82 -6.70 40.34
CA ALA A 575 6.18 -6.28 40.64
C ALA A 575 6.23 -5.03 41.54
N GLU A 576 5.39 -4.02 41.27
CA GLU A 576 5.25 -2.83 42.12
C GLU A 576 4.72 -3.20 43.52
N LYS A 577 3.70 -4.06 43.62
CA LYS A 577 3.18 -4.58 44.89
C LYS A 577 4.29 -5.24 45.69
N ALA A 578 5.03 -6.18 45.04
CA ALA A 578 6.10 -6.90 45.73
C ALA A 578 7.23 -5.98 46.22
N LYS A 579 7.50 -4.88 45.47
CA LYS A 579 8.48 -3.87 45.89
C LYS A 579 7.98 -3.11 47.12
N ILE A 580 6.76 -2.57 47.05
CA ILE A 580 6.17 -1.80 48.19
C ILE A 580 6.08 -2.65 49.44
N CYS A 581 5.60 -3.90 49.33
CA CYS A 581 5.53 -4.82 50.48
C CYS A 581 6.91 -5.09 51.07
N ARG A 582 7.94 -5.32 50.24
CA ARG A 582 9.32 -5.51 50.76
C ARG A 582 9.84 -4.28 51.50
N ASP A 583 9.58 -3.08 50.99
CA ASP A 583 10.03 -1.84 51.63
C ASP A 583 9.33 -1.62 52.98
N LEU A 584 8.03 -1.94 53.10
CA LEU A 584 7.25 -1.87 54.31
C LEU A 584 7.68 -2.96 55.31
N ASP A 585 7.97 -4.17 54.85
CA ASP A 585 8.50 -5.26 55.70
C ASP A 585 9.89 -4.92 56.26
N ALA A 586 10.78 -4.34 55.40
CA ALA A 586 12.10 -3.87 55.85
C ALA A 586 11.97 -2.77 56.92
N ALA A 587 10.98 -1.88 56.77
CA ALA A 587 10.67 -0.83 57.74
C ALA A 587 9.89 -1.37 59.00
N LYS A 588 9.58 -2.69 59.05
CA LYS A 588 8.75 -3.34 60.09
C LYS A 588 7.39 -2.65 60.33
N THR A 589 6.82 -2.12 59.26
CA THR A 589 5.54 -1.42 59.25
C THR A 589 4.42 -2.42 58.95
N LYS A 590 3.42 -2.50 59.85
CA LYS A 590 2.22 -3.32 59.57
C LYS A 590 1.38 -2.63 58.48
N TYR A 591 0.94 -3.39 57.50
CA TYR A 591 0.08 -2.92 56.44
C TYR A 591 -1.06 -3.90 56.15
N SER A 592 -2.13 -3.40 55.56
CA SER A 592 -3.19 -4.20 54.94
C SER A 592 -3.06 -4.11 53.41
N LEU A 593 -3.24 -5.24 52.73
CA LEU A 593 -3.23 -5.35 51.30
C LEU A 593 -4.65 -5.68 50.82
N GLN A 594 -5.20 -4.85 49.94
CA GLN A 594 -6.45 -5.14 49.25
C GLN A 594 -6.20 -5.16 47.71
N ARG A 595 -6.86 -6.08 47.04
CA ARG A 595 -6.95 -6.00 45.59
C ARG A 595 -7.95 -4.89 45.26
N SER A 596 -7.58 -3.94 44.42
CA SER A 596 -8.48 -2.88 43.96
C SER A 596 -9.62 -3.54 43.20
N LYS A 597 -10.82 -3.26 43.63
CA LYS A 597 -12.05 -3.69 42.97
C LYS A 597 -12.42 -2.70 41.88
N GLY A 598 -13.58 -2.85 41.26
CA GLY A 598 -14.03 -1.96 40.19
C GLY A 598 -14.04 -0.48 40.60
N LEU A 599 -13.90 0.41 39.63
CA LEU A 599 -13.86 1.87 39.78
C LEU A 599 -15.05 2.43 40.61
N GLY A 600 -16.19 1.75 40.54
CA GLY A 600 -17.39 2.14 41.25
C GLY A 600 -17.35 1.92 42.78
N GLU A 601 -16.41 1.14 43.29
CA GLU A 601 -16.23 0.85 44.72
C GLU A 601 -15.16 1.76 45.35
N ASN A 602 -14.43 2.55 44.55
CA ASN A 602 -13.38 3.43 45.02
C ASN A 602 -13.96 4.70 45.66
N GLU A 603 -13.37 5.13 46.76
CA GLU A 603 -13.69 6.41 47.36
C GLU A 603 -13.24 7.59 46.50
N ALA A 604 -13.88 8.74 46.64
CA ALA A 604 -13.63 9.93 45.80
C ALA A 604 -12.16 10.41 45.89
N GLU A 605 -11.56 10.35 47.06
CA GLU A 605 -10.17 10.73 47.30
C GLU A 605 -9.20 9.79 46.60
N MET A 606 -9.47 8.49 46.62
CA MET A 606 -8.70 7.50 45.89
C MET A 606 -8.80 7.72 44.39
N MET A 607 -10.02 7.96 43.84
CA MET A 607 -10.23 8.28 42.41
C MET A 607 -9.48 9.55 42.00
N TRP A 608 -9.43 10.54 42.87
CA TRP A 608 -8.63 11.75 42.61
C TRP A 608 -7.15 11.39 42.51
N LEU A 609 -6.58 10.76 43.55
CA LEU A 609 -5.15 10.47 43.67
C LEU A 609 -4.63 9.54 42.57
N THR A 610 -5.42 8.54 42.17
CA THR A 610 -4.94 7.49 41.23
C THR A 610 -5.27 7.73 39.79
N THR A 611 -6.40 8.39 39.49
CA THR A 611 -6.98 8.38 38.15
C THR A 611 -7.24 9.79 37.57
N MET A 612 -7.60 10.77 38.40
CA MET A 612 -8.08 12.05 37.91
C MET A 612 -7.11 13.22 38.14
N ASN A 613 -6.26 13.17 39.17
CA ASN A 613 -5.30 14.25 39.42
C ASN A 613 -4.17 14.23 38.39
N PRO A 614 -3.99 15.33 37.63
CA PRO A 614 -2.97 15.45 36.57
C PRO A 614 -1.54 15.17 37.04
N GLU A 615 -1.24 15.41 38.34
CA GLU A 615 0.11 15.25 38.92
C GLU A 615 0.44 13.80 39.27
N THR A 616 -0.57 12.98 39.58
CA THR A 616 -0.37 11.63 40.13
C THR A 616 -0.93 10.50 39.28
N ARG A 617 -1.91 10.80 38.43
CA ARG A 617 -2.53 9.81 37.53
C ARG A 617 -1.55 9.29 36.47
N ARG A 618 -1.77 8.05 36.06
CA ARG A 618 -1.03 7.43 34.93
C ARG A 618 -1.94 7.36 33.71
N LEU A 619 -1.53 8.00 32.63
CA LEU A 619 -2.23 7.96 31.34
C LEU A 619 -1.33 7.38 30.25
N ILE A 620 -1.81 6.36 29.56
CA ILE A 620 -1.19 5.82 28.38
C ILE A 620 -1.80 6.53 27.16
N ARG A 621 -1.00 7.28 26.42
CA ARG A 621 -1.43 7.89 25.15
C ARG A 621 -1.55 6.82 24.08
N VAL A 622 -2.70 6.75 23.42
CA VAL A 622 -2.94 5.80 22.33
C VAL A 622 -2.54 6.46 21.02
N THR A 623 -1.45 5.98 20.44
CA THR A 623 -0.96 6.41 19.12
C THR A 623 -0.57 5.18 18.31
N PRO A 624 -0.93 5.10 17.02
CA PRO A 624 -0.46 4.02 16.18
C PRO A 624 1.05 4.19 15.94
N ALA A 625 1.82 3.12 16.09
CA ALA A 625 3.23 3.11 15.72
C ALA A 625 3.38 3.06 14.18
N ASP A 626 2.47 2.34 13.54
CA ASP A 626 2.34 2.17 12.11
C ASP A 626 0.85 2.09 11.75
N VAL A 627 0.42 2.82 10.73
CA VAL A 627 -1.00 2.93 10.36
C VAL A 627 -1.52 1.63 9.72
N GLU A 628 -0.72 1.01 8.85
CA GLU A 628 -1.10 -0.21 8.15
C GLU A 628 -1.12 -1.41 9.11
N GLU A 629 -0.09 -1.54 9.95
CA GLU A 629 -0.02 -2.57 10.97
C GLU A 629 -1.17 -2.42 11.99
N THR A 630 -1.50 -1.19 12.38
CA THR A 630 -2.65 -0.91 13.25
C THR A 630 -3.96 -1.38 12.61
N ALA A 631 -4.17 -1.08 11.32
CA ALA A 631 -5.35 -1.54 10.57
C ALA A 631 -5.41 -3.07 10.50
N ARG A 632 -4.28 -3.71 10.18
CA ARG A 632 -4.15 -5.16 10.14
C ARG A 632 -4.49 -5.82 11.48
N MET A 633 -4.01 -5.26 12.59
CA MET A 633 -4.27 -5.79 13.94
C MET A 633 -5.73 -5.61 14.36
N PHE A 634 -6.36 -4.48 14.06
CA PHE A 634 -7.79 -4.30 14.31
C PHE A 634 -8.63 -5.30 13.52
N ASP A 635 -8.35 -5.51 12.22
CA ASP A 635 -9.06 -6.47 11.39
C ASP A 635 -8.83 -7.91 11.85
N LEU A 636 -7.59 -8.27 12.21
CA LEU A 636 -7.24 -9.60 12.68
C LEU A 636 -7.94 -9.93 14.01
N LEU A 637 -7.83 -9.04 15.00
CA LEU A 637 -8.31 -9.32 16.36
C LEU A 637 -9.82 -9.10 16.51
N LEU A 638 -10.41 -8.15 15.80
CA LEU A 638 -11.78 -7.68 16.00
C LEU A 638 -12.67 -7.82 14.76
N GLY A 639 -12.08 -8.07 13.58
CA GLY A 639 -12.80 -8.32 12.31
C GLY A 639 -13.40 -9.73 12.22
N ASP A 640 -13.74 -10.16 11.00
CA ASP A 640 -14.43 -11.43 10.77
C ASP A 640 -13.51 -12.64 10.60
N ASN A 641 -12.19 -12.44 10.47
CA ASN A 641 -11.21 -13.52 10.29
C ASN A 641 -10.97 -14.31 11.60
N LEU A 642 -11.89 -15.25 11.89
CA LEU A 642 -11.81 -16.08 13.11
C LEU A 642 -10.60 -17.00 13.11
N GLN A 643 -10.23 -17.58 11.94
CA GLN A 643 -9.10 -18.50 11.86
C GLN A 643 -7.78 -17.75 12.07
N GLY A 644 -7.55 -16.64 11.37
CA GLY A 644 -6.36 -15.82 11.57
C GLY A 644 -6.18 -15.35 13.01
N ARG A 645 -7.29 -15.03 13.73
CA ARG A 645 -7.24 -14.69 15.14
C ARG A 645 -6.79 -15.87 16.02
N LYS A 646 -7.29 -17.08 15.76
CA LYS A 646 -6.87 -18.28 16.48
C LYS A 646 -5.40 -18.58 16.27
N ASP A 647 -4.94 -18.45 15.03
CA ASP A 647 -3.54 -18.69 14.69
C ASP A 647 -2.62 -17.65 15.36
N TYR A 648 -3.00 -16.38 15.32
CA TYR A 648 -2.26 -15.32 16.01
C TYR A 648 -2.17 -15.54 17.53
N ILE A 649 -3.27 -15.95 18.17
CA ILE A 649 -3.29 -16.26 19.60
C ILE A 649 -2.42 -17.49 19.90
N ALA A 650 -2.43 -18.51 19.04
CA ALA A 650 -1.59 -19.69 19.21
C ALA A 650 -0.10 -19.36 19.12
N GLU A 651 0.27 -18.49 18.19
CA GLU A 651 1.67 -18.08 17.96
C GLU A 651 2.19 -17.10 19.03
N ASN A 652 1.37 -16.13 19.41
CA ASN A 652 1.81 -14.99 20.24
C ASN A 652 1.27 -15.02 21.67
N GLY A 653 0.28 -15.86 21.97
CA GLY A 653 -0.41 -15.85 23.27
C GLY A 653 0.52 -16.09 24.47
N SER A 654 1.60 -16.84 24.27
CA SER A 654 2.61 -17.08 25.32
C SER A 654 3.30 -15.81 25.83
N MET A 655 3.43 -14.78 24.99
CA MET A 655 4.03 -13.49 25.33
C MET A 655 3.12 -12.66 26.26
N TYR A 656 1.84 -12.97 26.31
CA TYR A 656 0.82 -12.22 27.06
C TYR A 656 0.25 -13.00 28.25
N LEU A 657 0.83 -14.16 28.60
CA LEU A 657 0.35 -15.01 29.70
C LEU A 657 0.35 -14.29 31.05
N GLU A 658 1.31 -13.39 31.27
CA GLU A 658 1.38 -12.59 32.51
C GLU A 658 0.25 -11.55 32.60
N LEU A 659 -0.37 -11.20 31.47
CA LEU A 659 -1.50 -10.27 31.38
C LEU A 659 -2.85 -10.99 31.36
N ALA A 660 -2.84 -12.31 31.21
CA ALA A 660 -4.05 -13.12 31.22
C ALA A 660 -4.58 -13.33 32.64
N ASP A 661 -5.82 -12.96 32.86
CA ASP A 661 -6.51 -13.31 34.12
C ASP A 661 -6.85 -14.81 34.11
N ILE A 662 -6.11 -15.59 34.92
CA ILE A 662 -6.25 -17.05 35.02
C ILE A 662 -7.16 -17.44 36.19
N SER A 663 -7.84 -16.48 36.84
CA SER A 663 -8.74 -16.73 37.97
C SER A 663 -10.06 -17.39 37.58
#